data_07a00745e3cb86ccb221ebbd24dbd692
#
_entry.id   07a00745e3cb86ccb221ebbd24dbd692
#
_cell.length_a   1.000
_cell.length_b   1.000
_cell.length_c   1.000
_cell.angle_alpha   90.00
_cell.angle_beta   90.00
_cell.angle_gamma   90.00
#
_symmetry.space_group_name_H-M   'P 1'
#
loop_
_entity.id
_entity.type
_entity.pdbx_description
1 polymer ?
#
loop_
_entity_poly.entity_id
_entity_poly.type
_entity_poly.pdbx_seq_one_letter_code
_entity_poly.pdbx_strand_id
1 'polypeptide(L)'
;MADKQLIGKQPKRDSAITDADVDTLYRHPASLSDWLPWVDYDEASETFTLEDAFSAAAMFEITGVSTEARSSKFLQEVQANIQTCINHTIPAHDNPFVLQCFVSDEDSLSALSRSLNTYTESHCRQTPEHRLLASNFVARMQRHFKRMTQSAGLFEDNTVTGGSWRGKVRRVRVFLYRRRELNDNEHIDPVTEINQVAERFVTQMAATGIGIRRCDDHDLYAWLLRWFNPRAEVTEGDLDRLTELMSLPEKQERAFSHDLSDLLFLSQPSSDGGHGVWYFDDLPHRAITVDALRRKPLPGHFTGERQVGDNLYALFDKLPEGSILSLCLTLQPQDLVENHVVQVLNSAKGETAEAMAAEQDAKEALKWMSHGDYLLPTVITLFTRGDSLADLQKKTNEVNALLLANGLHPIREKDELLPLDTYIRQLPMNYEPKREKVNKKSRLVFSSDLAKLLPFYGRSRGTGHPGLVFFNRGGEPLTFDPLNKLDRAKNAFGLVLGPPGSGKSALMVYVLLQVVAIYGARIYIIEKGGSFKLFGDYCKYFGLSVNQVTLHPKEDVSLPPFADAYEMLKREIAQQASFDEEASLDASDSSDDDEERDLLGEMELKARIMITGGDSKEEALMTRADRLTIRKAIIIAAEDKQAAGSKEIVLTEDVVSAMNKLALDESSTAKRRERAQDMADAMALYCSGTAGHFFNRVGKAWPEADVTIMEMGLLANEGYEDQLALGFMGLMNQINGVVEREQYDHRPTFVLGDEAHLITTNPLLSIFLVKIVKMWRKLGTWLWLATQNLEDFPDAAKKLLSMFEWWIAMVCPKEEIEQISRFKDLTDEQKGMLRAARKEPGNYTEGVVLSDNLQCLFRNVPPPLALALAMTEKHEKQQRAAIMKQQHCSELEAVFAVADALMSD
;
A
#
# COMPACT_ATOMS: atom_id res chain seq x y z
N MET A 1 -29.82 -22.08 43.16
CA MET A 1 -31.16 -21.75 43.72
C MET A 1 -32.20 -21.49 42.62
N ALA A 2 -31.87 -21.60 41.34
CA ALA A 2 -32.81 -21.41 40.21
C ALA A 2 -33.64 -22.65 39.84
N ASP A 3 -33.23 -23.86 40.26
CA ASP A 3 -33.91 -25.12 39.91
C ASP A 3 -35.20 -25.44 40.66
N LYS A 4 -35.73 -24.57 41.53
CA LYS A 4 -36.96 -24.85 42.29
C LYS A 4 -38.21 -24.13 41.78
N GLN A 5 -38.16 -23.33 40.74
CA GLN A 5 -39.33 -22.61 40.21
C GLN A 5 -39.88 -23.14 38.87
N LEU A 6 -39.20 -24.09 38.23
CA LEU A 6 -39.63 -24.68 36.94
C LEU A 6 -40.51 -25.92 37.09
N ILE A 7 -40.82 -26.40 38.34
CA ILE A 7 -41.85 -27.41 38.55
C ILE A 7 -43.17 -26.67 38.72
N GLY A 8 -43.82 -26.42 37.58
CA GLY A 8 -45.18 -25.90 37.56
C GLY A 8 -46.07 -26.67 38.57
N LYS A 9 -46.85 -25.94 39.37
CA LYS A 9 -47.85 -26.57 40.24
C LYS A 9 -48.61 -27.60 39.44
N GLN A 10 -48.49 -28.88 39.83
CA GLN A 10 -49.35 -29.91 39.24
C GLN A 10 -50.81 -29.45 39.30
N PRO A 11 -51.52 -29.42 38.18
CA PRO A 11 -52.91 -29.01 38.18
C PRO A 11 -53.66 -29.93 39.14
N LYS A 12 -54.44 -29.35 40.02
CA LYS A 12 -55.40 -30.14 40.89
C LYS A 12 -56.31 -30.97 39.95
N ARG A 13 -56.42 -32.24 40.18
CA ARG A 13 -57.06 -33.27 39.35
C ARG A 13 -58.45 -32.92 38.85
N ASP A 14 -59.10 -31.89 39.35
CA ASP A 14 -60.46 -31.48 39.04
C ASP A 14 -60.66 -30.06 38.50
N SER A 15 -59.60 -29.39 38.06
CA SER A 15 -59.66 -28.07 37.40
C SER A 15 -59.63 -28.25 35.93
N ALA A 16 -60.56 -27.65 35.20
CA ALA A 16 -60.46 -27.56 33.72
C ALA A 16 -59.14 -26.86 33.31
N ILE A 17 -58.42 -27.42 32.31
CA ILE A 17 -57.24 -26.82 31.76
C ILE A 17 -57.67 -25.51 31.13
N THR A 18 -57.02 -24.41 31.56
CA THR A 18 -57.31 -23.08 31.03
C THR A 18 -56.33 -22.75 29.89
N ASP A 19 -56.68 -21.78 29.06
CA ASP A 19 -55.75 -21.27 27.99
C ASP A 19 -54.41 -20.82 28.61
N ALA A 20 -54.41 -20.29 29.84
CA ALA A 20 -53.18 -19.91 30.55
C ALA A 20 -52.33 -21.11 30.96
N ASP A 21 -52.93 -22.27 31.25
CA ASP A 21 -52.19 -23.50 31.52
C ASP A 21 -51.58 -24.06 30.21
N VAL A 22 -52.26 -23.94 29.08
CA VAL A 22 -51.79 -24.30 27.75
C VAL A 22 -50.60 -23.39 27.36
N ASP A 23 -50.78 -22.09 27.51
CA ASP A 23 -49.69 -21.13 27.28
C ASP A 23 -48.46 -21.43 28.12
N THR A 24 -48.62 -21.85 29.37
CA THR A 24 -47.53 -22.20 30.26
C THR A 24 -46.77 -23.46 29.81
N LEU A 25 -47.48 -24.43 29.20
CA LEU A 25 -46.90 -25.64 28.61
C LEU A 25 -46.09 -25.38 27.36
N TYR A 26 -46.45 -24.36 26.59
CA TYR A 26 -45.75 -23.95 25.35
C TYR A 26 -44.73 -22.81 25.54
N ARG A 27 -44.55 -22.27 26.74
CA ARG A 27 -43.49 -21.29 27.05
C ARG A 27 -42.17 -21.97 27.03
N HIS A 28 -41.43 -21.71 25.95
CA HIS A 28 -40.01 -22.07 25.88
C HIS A 28 -39.18 -21.07 26.68
N PRO A 29 -38.08 -21.48 27.31
CA PRO A 29 -37.13 -20.53 27.86
C PRO A 29 -36.62 -19.67 26.71
N ALA A 30 -36.44 -18.35 26.92
CA ALA A 30 -35.93 -17.44 25.92
C ALA A 30 -34.57 -17.93 25.39
N SER A 31 -34.47 -18.05 24.11
CA SER A 31 -33.22 -18.32 23.39
C SER A 31 -32.34 -17.05 23.37
N LEU A 32 -31.02 -17.18 23.10
CA LEU A 32 -30.17 -16.03 22.91
C LEU A 32 -30.63 -15.22 21.67
N SER A 33 -31.10 -15.90 20.60
CA SER A 33 -31.62 -15.26 19.39
C SER A 33 -32.81 -14.33 19.68
N ASP A 34 -33.65 -14.64 20.65
CA ASP A 34 -34.78 -13.77 21.05
C ASP A 34 -34.35 -12.40 21.66
N TRP A 35 -33.08 -12.26 21.99
CA TRP A 35 -32.49 -11.02 22.51
C TRP A 35 -31.71 -10.22 21.45
N LEU A 36 -31.68 -10.70 20.22
CA LEU A 36 -30.93 -10.12 19.12
C LEU A 36 -31.87 -9.40 18.15
N PRO A 37 -31.43 -8.26 17.58
CA PRO A 37 -32.34 -7.39 16.83
C PRO A 37 -32.46 -7.74 15.35
N TRP A 38 -31.74 -8.72 14.83
CA TRP A 38 -31.59 -8.97 13.38
C TRP A 38 -32.67 -9.91 12.88
N VAL A 39 -33.74 -9.34 12.36
CA VAL A 39 -34.88 -10.11 11.84
C VAL A 39 -34.73 -10.38 10.36
N ASP A 40 -34.75 -9.33 9.53
CA ASP A 40 -34.72 -9.47 8.07
C ASP A 40 -34.05 -8.26 7.42
N TYR A 41 -33.72 -8.39 6.15
CA TYR A 41 -33.19 -7.32 5.31
C TYR A 41 -34.05 -7.16 4.06
N ASP A 42 -34.48 -5.96 3.76
CA ASP A 42 -35.20 -5.65 2.54
C ASP A 42 -34.28 -5.09 1.46
N GLU A 43 -34.05 -5.86 0.39
CA GLU A 43 -33.20 -5.49 -0.73
C GLU A 43 -33.69 -4.25 -1.48
N ALA A 44 -35.01 -4.02 -1.53
CA ALA A 44 -35.59 -2.90 -2.29
C ALA A 44 -35.33 -1.56 -1.60
N SER A 45 -35.36 -1.52 -0.28
CA SER A 45 -35.08 -0.33 0.52
C SER A 45 -33.67 -0.30 1.10
N GLU A 46 -32.90 -1.37 0.94
CA GLU A 46 -31.55 -1.53 1.52
C GLU A 46 -31.52 -1.31 3.04
N THR A 47 -32.54 -1.82 3.77
CA THR A 47 -32.66 -1.63 5.21
C THR A 47 -32.86 -2.94 5.96
N PHE A 48 -32.35 -2.97 7.21
CA PHE A 48 -32.64 -4.05 8.18
C PHE A 48 -33.90 -3.75 8.95
N THR A 49 -34.73 -4.75 9.17
CA THR A 49 -35.88 -4.72 10.10
C THR A 49 -35.43 -5.25 11.46
N LEU A 50 -35.74 -4.51 12.52
CA LEU A 50 -35.39 -4.90 13.88
C LEU A 50 -36.46 -5.81 14.53
N GLU A 51 -36.19 -6.34 15.72
CA GLU A 51 -37.03 -7.31 16.46
C GLU A 51 -38.46 -6.82 16.77
N ASP A 52 -38.68 -5.52 16.76
CA ASP A 52 -40.01 -4.92 16.90
C ASP A 52 -40.84 -4.96 15.60
N ALA A 53 -40.29 -5.51 14.54
CA ALA A 53 -40.90 -5.59 13.19
C ALA A 53 -41.35 -4.23 12.62
N PHE A 54 -40.85 -3.14 13.14
CA PHE A 54 -41.25 -1.78 12.77
C PHE A 54 -40.06 -0.83 12.59
N SER A 55 -39.07 -0.87 13.48
CA SER A 55 -37.86 -0.03 13.39
C SER A 55 -36.93 -0.49 12.29
N ALA A 56 -36.29 0.46 11.61
CA ALA A 56 -35.38 0.21 10.50
C ALA A 56 -33.95 0.65 10.85
N ALA A 57 -32.98 -0.05 10.26
CA ALA A 57 -31.56 0.24 10.39
C ALA A 57 -30.84 0.22 9.04
N ALA A 58 -29.76 0.99 8.94
CA ALA A 58 -28.84 1.00 7.82
C ALA A 58 -27.44 0.61 8.28
N MET A 59 -26.72 -0.19 7.47
CA MET A 59 -25.35 -0.60 7.72
C MET A 59 -24.43 -0.08 6.64
N PHE A 60 -23.23 0.35 7.04
CA PHE A 60 -22.18 0.83 6.16
C PHE A 60 -20.83 0.23 6.52
N GLU A 61 -19.97 0.06 5.53
CA GLU A 61 -18.53 -0.13 5.70
C GLU A 61 -17.81 1.17 5.35
N ILE A 62 -16.87 1.57 6.23
CA ILE A 62 -16.11 2.81 6.07
C ILE A 62 -14.65 2.52 5.79
N THR A 63 -14.10 3.22 4.79
CA THR A 63 -12.67 3.34 4.56
C THR A 63 -12.22 4.71 5.07
N GLY A 64 -11.49 4.71 6.19
CA GLY A 64 -11.06 5.93 6.86
C GLY A 64 -10.01 6.72 6.09
N VAL A 65 -9.93 8.02 6.39
CA VAL A 65 -8.89 8.89 5.84
C VAL A 65 -7.53 8.48 6.40
N SER A 66 -6.53 8.32 5.54
CA SER A 66 -5.15 8.05 5.98
C SER A 66 -4.60 9.24 6.77
N THR A 67 -4.03 8.96 7.95
CA THR A 67 -3.37 9.97 8.78
C THR A 67 -1.87 10.09 8.50
N GLU A 68 -1.30 9.19 7.70
CA GLU A 68 0.11 9.16 7.35
C GLU A 68 0.49 10.37 6.50
N ALA A 69 1.60 11.02 6.86
CA ALA A 69 2.14 12.21 6.20
C ALA A 69 1.15 13.38 6.04
N ARG A 70 0.09 13.42 6.87
CA ARG A 70 -0.90 14.50 6.86
C ARG A 70 -0.58 15.57 7.88
N SER A 71 -0.71 16.83 7.48
CA SER A 71 -0.50 17.97 8.38
C SER A 71 -1.56 18.03 9.48
N SER A 72 -1.19 18.57 10.62
CA SER A 72 -2.14 18.82 11.72
C SER A 72 -3.34 19.65 11.28
N LYS A 73 -3.15 20.60 10.35
CA LYS A 73 -4.23 21.41 9.78
C LYS A 73 -5.21 20.54 9.00
N PHE A 74 -4.74 19.67 8.13
CA PHE A 74 -5.58 18.74 7.37
C PHE A 74 -6.41 17.84 8.30
N LEU A 75 -5.77 17.27 9.35
CA LEU A 75 -6.48 16.42 10.30
C LEU A 75 -7.53 17.22 11.12
N GLN A 76 -7.29 18.49 11.42
CA GLN A 76 -8.28 19.37 12.04
C GLN A 76 -9.46 19.68 11.10
N GLU A 77 -9.21 19.87 9.81
CA GLU A 77 -10.26 20.05 8.81
C GLU A 77 -11.13 18.81 8.67
N VAL A 78 -10.52 17.60 8.61
CA VAL A 78 -11.26 16.34 8.62
C VAL A 78 -12.09 16.19 9.89
N GLN A 79 -11.52 16.49 11.06
CA GLN A 79 -12.23 16.47 12.33
C GLN A 79 -13.44 17.41 12.33
N ALA A 80 -13.28 18.64 11.87
CA ALA A 80 -14.37 19.63 11.82
C ALA A 80 -15.50 19.18 10.88
N ASN A 81 -15.14 18.55 9.76
CA ASN A 81 -16.12 18.02 8.81
C ASN A 81 -16.89 16.83 9.40
N ILE A 82 -16.21 15.90 10.10
CA ILE A 82 -16.87 14.79 10.81
C ILE A 82 -17.80 15.33 11.88
N GLN A 83 -17.35 16.30 12.68
CA GLN A 83 -18.17 16.96 13.71
C GLN A 83 -19.42 17.60 13.10
N THR A 84 -19.27 18.33 12.01
CA THR A 84 -20.37 18.96 11.27
C THR A 84 -21.37 17.91 10.76
N CYS A 85 -20.88 16.79 10.23
CA CYS A 85 -21.72 15.70 9.78
C CYS A 85 -22.56 15.12 10.94
N ILE A 86 -21.94 14.82 12.07
CA ILE A 86 -22.64 14.30 13.25
C ILE A 86 -23.70 15.29 13.74
N ASN A 87 -23.35 16.57 13.87
CA ASN A 87 -24.22 17.57 14.47
C ASN A 87 -25.42 17.98 13.59
N HIS A 88 -25.28 17.92 12.25
CA HIS A 88 -26.26 18.52 11.35
C HIS A 88 -26.89 17.57 10.34
N THR A 89 -26.30 16.37 10.12
CA THR A 89 -26.83 15.43 9.13
C THR A 89 -27.89 14.51 9.73
N ILE A 90 -27.69 14.12 10.98
CA ILE A 90 -28.60 13.22 11.70
C ILE A 90 -29.51 14.08 12.58
N PRO A 91 -30.85 14.05 12.38
CA PRO A 91 -31.75 14.88 13.15
C PRO A 91 -31.85 14.41 14.60
N ALA A 92 -32.02 15.35 15.51
CA ALA A 92 -32.26 15.07 16.90
C ALA A 92 -33.78 14.88 17.16
N HIS A 93 -34.11 13.82 17.90
CA HIS A 93 -35.51 13.49 18.28
C HIS A 93 -35.55 13.06 19.73
N ASP A 94 -36.74 13.14 20.36
CA ASP A 94 -36.99 12.66 21.74
C ASP A 94 -36.70 11.14 21.85
N ASN A 95 -37.03 10.40 20.78
CA ASN A 95 -36.60 9.03 20.55
C ASN A 95 -35.44 9.06 19.58
N PRO A 96 -34.20 9.12 20.07
CA PRO A 96 -33.05 9.57 19.29
C PRO A 96 -32.54 8.52 18.32
N PHE A 97 -31.92 8.97 17.23
CA PHE A 97 -31.07 8.15 16.40
C PHE A 97 -29.85 7.66 17.19
N VAL A 98 -29.42 6.46 16.86
CA VAL A 98 -28.20 5.82 17.34
C VAL A 98 -27.24 5.66 16.17
N LEU A 99 -26.01 6.12 16.34
CA LEU A 99 -24.88 5.83 15.45
C LEU A 99 -23.92 4.93 16.22
N GLN A 100 -23.73 3.71 15.72
CA GLN A 100 -22.89 2.71 16.37
C GLN A 100 -21.79 2.28 15.41
N CYS A 101 -20.53 2.45 15.83
CA CYS A 101 -19.35 2.14 15.01
C CYS A 101 -18.60 0.95 15.60
N PHE A 102 -18.26 -0.03 14.78
CA PHE A 102 -17.47 -1.19 15.16
C PHE A 102 -16.16 -1.24 14.39
N VAL A 103 -15.09 -1.58 15.10
CA VAL A 103 -13.77 -1.88 14.50
C VAL A 103 -13.40 -3.30 14.84
N SER A 104 -13.10 -4.07 13.82
CA SER A 104 -12.58 -5.44 13.97
C SER A 104 -11.51 -5.71 12.90
N ASP A 105 -10.56 -6.57 13.22
CA ASP A 105 -9.60 -7.09 12.28
C ASP A 105 -10.07 -8.47 11.78
N GLU A 106 -10.04 -8.68 10.46
CA GLU A 106 -10.34 -9.96 9.81
C GLU A 106 -9.03 -10.56 9.33
N ASP A 107 -8.70 -11.76 9.82
CA ASP A 107 -7.48 -12.49 9.45
C ASP A 107 -7.70 -13.23 8.13
N SER A 108 -7.96 -12.46 7.07
CA SER A 108 -8.21 -12.97 5.72
C SER A 108 -7.61 -12.06 4.66
N LEU A 109 -6.89 -12.66 3.73
CA LEU A 109 -6.37 -12.01 2.52
C LEU A 109 -6.97 -12.62 1.24
N SER A 110 -8.09 -13.33 1.35
CA SER A 110 -8.77 -13.99 0.22
C SER A 110 -9.22 -12.99 -0.85
N ALA A 111 -9.72 -11.81 -0.45
CA ALA A 111 -10.09 -10.74 -1.37
C ALA A 111 -8.87 -10.21 -2.15
N LEU A 112 -7.74 -10.00 -1.48
CA LEU A 112 -6.47 -9.62 -2.14
C LEU A 112 -6.03 -10.69 -3.12
N SER A 113 -6.10 -11.95 -2.73
CA SER A 113 -5.74 -13.11 -3.57
C SER A 113 -6.56 -13.15 -4.86
N ARG A 114 -7.87 -12.98 -4.77
CA ARG A 114 -8.77 -12.89 -5.93
C ARG A 114 -8.45 -11.68 -6.80
N SER A 115 -8.28 -10.50 -6.19
CA SER A 115 -7.94 -9.27 -6.89
C SER A 115 -6.62 -9.39 -7.66
N LEU A 116 -5.58 -9.95 -7.03
CA LEU A 116 -4.28 -10.18 -7.68
C LEU A 116 -4.41 -11.15 -8.86
N ASN A 117 -5.16 -12.24 -8.71
CA ASN A 117 -5.39 -13.19 -9.79
C ASN A 117 -6.08 -12.54 -10.99
N THR A 118 -7.22 -11.88 -10.76
CA THR A 118 -7.99 -11.19 -11.82
C THR A 118 -7.16 -10.08 -12.49
N TYR A 119 -6.40 -9.32 -11.70
CA TYR A 119 -5.52 -8.27 -12.22
C TYR A 119 -4.42 -8.84 -13.10
N THR A 120 -3.78 -9.93 -12.65
CA THR A 120 -2.74 -10.62 -13.40
C THR A 120 -3.30 -11.21 -14.70
N GLU A 121 -4.45 -11.87 -14.67
CA GLU A 121 -5.10 -12.44 -15.86
C GLU A 121 -5.43 -11.36 -16.91
N SER A 122 -5.86 -10.18 -16.48
CA SER A 122 -6.24 -9.07 -17.37
C SER A 122 -5.05 -8.35 -18.02
N HIS A 123 -3.86 -8.40 -17.40
CA HIS A 123 -2.67 -7.67 -17.88
C HIS A 123 -1.56 -8.58 -18.43
N CYS A 124 -1.59 -9.88 -18.08
CA CYS A 124 -0.53 -10.81 -18.46
C CYS A 124 -0.44 -11.02 -19.96
N ARG A 125 0.80 -11.01 -20.47
CA ARG A 125 1.07 -11.37 -21.87
C ARG A 125 0.63 -12.80 -22.16
N GLN A 126 -0.04 -13.00 -23.30
CA GLN A 126 -0.76 -14.22 -23.63
C GLN A 126 0.13 -15.33 -24.26
N THR A 127 1.47 -15.29 -24.04
CA THR A 127 2.33 -16.42 -24.45
C THR A 127 2.32 -17.52 -23.40
N PRO A 128 2.56 -18.80 -23.78
CA PRO A 128 2.54 -19.92 -22.85
C PRO A 128 3.53 -19.75 -21.67
N GLU A 129 4.73 -19.23 -21.95
CA GLU A 129 5.81 -19.02 -20.98
C GLU A 129 5.42 -17.98 -19.92
N HIS A 130 4.89 -16.83 -20.37
CA HIS A 130 4.44 -15.77 -19.47
C HIS A 130 3.24 -16.23 -18.62
N ARG A 131 2.27 -16.93 -19.20
CA ARG A 131 1.13 -17.49 -18.44
C ARG A 131 1.60 -18.47 -17.37
N LEU A 132 2.57 -19.34 -17.70
CA LEU A 132 3.10 -20.32 -16.76
C LEU A 132 3.82 -19.62 -15.59
N LEU A 133 4.63 -18.62 -15.88
CA LEU A 133 5.30 -17.82 -14.86
C LEU A 133 4.30 -17.07 -13.99
N ALA A 134 3.30 -16.39 -14.60
CA ALA A 134 2.27 -15.64 -13.92
C ALA A 134 1.43 -16.53 -12.98
N SER A 135 0.96 -17.70 -13.46
CA SER A 135 0.18 -18.62 -12.63
C SER A 135 1.00 -19.19 -11.46
N ASN A 136 2.29 -19.48 -11.67
CA ASN A 136 3.17 -19.90 -10.58
C ASN A 136 3.38 -18.80 -9.55
N PHE A 137 3.59 -17.55 -10.01
CA PHE A 137 3.72 -16.39 -9.13
C PHE A 137 2.46 -16.19 -8.27
N VAL A 138 1.26 -16.17 -8.88
CA VAL A 138 -0.02 -16.02 -8.16
C VAL A 138 -0.20 -17.16 -7.15
N ALA A 139 0.06 -18.41 -7.52
CA ALA A 139 -0.05 -19.55 -6.62
C ALA A 139 0.92 -19.47 -5.42
N ARG A 140 2.11 -18.92 -5.61
CA ARG A 140 3.08 -18.69 -4.51
C ARG A 140 2.63 -17.55 -3.61
N MET A 141 2.09 -16.45 -4.18
CA MET A 141 1.52 -15.35 -3.41
C MET A 141 0.34 -15.81 -2.57
N GLN A 142 -0.57 -16.62 -3.12
CA GLN A 142 -1.70 -17.18 -2.38
C GLN A 142 -1.27 -18.02 -1.18
N ARG A 143 -0.26 -18.88 -1.36
CA ARG A 143 0.33 -19.67 -0.25
C ARG A 143 0.97 -18.76 0.80
N HIS A 144 1.66 -17.72 0.37
CA HIS A 144 2.26 -16.73 1.27
C HIS A 144 1.19 -15.97 2.06
N PHE A 145 0.12 -15.53 1.43
CA PHE A 145 -1.00 -14.87 2.10
C PHE A 145 -1.68 -15.78 3.13
N LYS A 146 -1.88 -17.06 2.79
CA LYS A 146 -2.44 -18.04 3.74
C LYS A 146 -1.52 -18.24 4.95
N ARG A 147 -0.18 -18.26 4.77
CA ARG A 147 0.77 -18.32 5.88
C ARG A 147 0.70 -17.07 6.77
N MET A 148 0.59 -15.90 6.15
CA MET A 148 0.53 -14.62 6.89
C MET A 148 -0.72 -14.48 7.77
N THR A 149 -1.82 -15.13 7.45
CA THR A 149 -3.10 -15.05 8.18
C THR A 149 -3.23 -16.10 9.29
N GLN A 150 -2.20 -16.89 9.56
CA GLN A 150 -2.25 -17.90 10.64
C GLN A 150 -2.34 -17.25 12.03
N SER A 151 -3.01 -17.92 12.96
CA SER A 151 -3.26 -17.43 14.31
C SER A 151 -2.00 -17.07 15.11
N ALA A 152 -0.89 -17.79 14.88
CA ALA A 152 0.40 -17.47 15.51
C ALA A 152 1.05 -16.20 14.97
N GLY A 153 0.54 -15.65 13.83
CA GLY A 153 1.20 -14.58 13.11
C GLY A 153 2.42 -15.07 12.33
N LEU A 154 3.05 -14.16 11.60
CA LEU A 154 4.25 -14.47 10.82
C LEU A 154 5.54 -14.28 11.64
N PHE A 155 5.55 -13.30 12.54
CA PHE A 155 6.66 -12.98 13.45
C PHE A 155 6.19 -12.09 14.60
N GLU A 156 6.97 -12.02 15.68
CA GLU A 156 6.78 -11.04 16.76
C GLU A 156 7.38 -9.69 16.36
N ASP A 157 6.57 -8.65 16.32
CA ASP A 157 7.03 -7.28 16.01
C ASP A 157 7.57 -6.58 17.25
N ASN A 158 8.81 -6.89 17.63
CA ASN A 158 9.45 -6.35 18.83
C ASN A 158 9.78 -4.86 18.72
N THR A 159 9.82 -4.31 17.52
CA THR A 159 10.30 -2.94 17.28
C THR A 159 9.21 -1.88 17.36
N VAL A 160 7.95 -2.20 17.04
CA VAL A 160 6.87 -1.21 16.94
C VAL A 160 5.70 -1.54 17.86
N THR A 161 5.05 -2.69 17.70
CA THR A 161 3.81 -3.01 18.42
C THR A 161 4.03 -3.83 19.68
N GLY A 162 5.07 -4.66 19.71
CA GLY A 162 5.36 -5.60 20.79
C GLY A 162 4.43 -6.83 20.80
N GLY A 163 3.76 -7.11 19.68
CA GLY A 163 2.86 -8.26 19.52
C GLY A 163 3.08 -9.02 18.23
N SER A 164 2.37 -10.11 18.05
CA SER A 164 2.42 -10.93 16.85
C SER A 164 1.88 -10.17 15.64
N TRP A 165 2.68 -10.11 14.57
CA TRP A 165 2.27 -9.47 13.32
C TRP A 165 1.76 -10.51 12.31
N ARG A 166 0.62 -10.18 11.71
CA ARG A 166 -0.03 -11.02 10.70
C ARG A 166 -0.67 -10.19 9.60
N GLY A 167 -0.93 -10.83 8.46
CA GLY A 167 -1.78 -10.28 7.41
C GLY A 167 -3.24 -10.27 7.84
N LYS A 168 -3.88 -9.09 7.77
CA LYS A 168 -5.28 -8.90 8.18
C LYS A 168 -5.89 -7.72 7.45
N VAL A 169 -7.21 -7.59 7.49
CA VAL A 169 -7.93 -6.44 6.98
C VAL A 169 -8.74 -5.82 8.11
N ARG A 170 -8.49 -4.56 8.42
CA ARG A 170 -9.28 -3.81 9.39
C ARG A 170 -10.59 -3.38 8.76
N ARG A 171 -11.70 -3.74 9.40
CA ARG A 171 -13.04 -3.33 8.98
C ARG A 171 -13.62 -2.34 9.97
N VAL A 172 -14.18 -1.28 9.42
CA VAL A 172 -14.97 -0.31 10.19
C VAL A 172 -16.40 -0.37 9.69
N ARG A 173 -17.30 -0.86 10.57
CA ARG A 173 -18.73 -1.01 10.27
C ARG A 173 -19.52 0.00 11.07
N VAL A 174 -20.46 0.64 10.43
CA VAL A 174 -21.29 1.68 11.04
C VAL A 174 -22.75 1.33 10.86
N PHE A 175 -23.48 1.42 11.96
CA PHE A 175 -24.92 1.19 11.99
C PHE A 175 -25.61 2.50 12.37
N LEU A 176 -26.57 2.89 11.57
CA LEU A 176 -27.46 4.02 11.82
C LEU A 176 -28.87 3.51 11.94
N TYR A 177 -29.51 3.75 13.07
CA TYR A 177 -30.87 3.28 13.30
C TYR A 177 -31.61 4.16 14.33
N ARG A 178 -32.91 4.03 14.34
CA ARG A 178 -33.80 4.66 15.29
C ARG A 178 -34.88 3.67 15.69
N ARG A 179 -35.02 3.44 17.01
CA ARG A 179 -36.10 2.62 17.55
C ARG A 179 -37.35 3.47 17.72
N ARG A 180 -38.40 3.14 16.99
CA ARG A 180 -39.65 3.88 16.98
C ARG A 180 -40.74 3.11 17.74
N GLU A 181 -41.74 3.85 18.25
CA GLU A 181 -42.92 3.25 18.87
C GLU A 181 -44.06 3.23 17.84
N LEU A 182 -44.85 2.15 17.84
CA LEU A 182 -46.04 2.00 16.97
C LEU A 182 -47.07 3.12 17.17
N ASN A 183 -47.04 3.78 18.32
CA ASN A 183 -47.96 4.88 18.66
C ASN A 183 -47.34 6.27 18.47
N ASP A 184 -46.19 6.38 17.83
CA ASP A 184 -45.61 7.66 17.48
C ASP A 184 -46.55 8.45 16.55
N ASN A 185 -46.73 9.75 16.84
CA ASN A 185 -47.51 10.65 15.97
C ASN A 185 -46.75 11.11 14.74
N GLU A 186 -45.66 10.45 14.42
CA GLU A 186 -44.82 10.78 13.28
C GLU A 186 -45.41 10.19 11.99
N HIS A 187 -45.56 11.03 10.96
CA HIS A 187 -46.19 10.65 9.69
C HIS A 187 -45.25 10.01 8.67
N ILE A 188 -43.94 10.03 8.93
CA ILE A 188 -42.91 9.46 8.03
C ILE A 188 -42.70 8.00 8.38
N ASP A 189 -42.75 7.14 7.38
CA ASP A 189 -42.42 5.72 7.53
C ASP A 189 -40.96 5.52 7.98
N PRO A 190 -40.64 4.60 8.91
CA PRO A 190 -39.29 4.37 9.43
C PRO A 190 -38.26 4.05 8.37
N VAL A 191 -38.63 3.30 7.34
CA VAL A 191 -37.74 2.95 6.22
C VAL A 191 -37.39 4.18 5.39
N THR A 192 -38.39 5.00 5.09
CA THR A 192 -38.21 6.26 4.36
C THR A 192 -37.35 7.23 5.17
N GLU A 193 -37.59 7.34 6.47
CA GLU A 193 -36.82 8.22 7.36
C GLU A 193 -35.33 7.82 7.41
N ILE A 194 -35.05 6.53 7.67
CA ILE A 194 -33.67 6.05 7.78
C ILE A 194 -32.91 6.24 6.47
N ASN A 195 -33.53 6.00 5.31
CA ASN A 195 -32.89 6.17 4.02
C ASN A 195 -32.55 7.65 3.73
N GLN A 196 -33.45 8.59 4.05
CA GLN A 196 -33.18 10.02 3.89
C GLN A 196 -31.99 10.49 4.77
N VAL A 197 -31.89 9.98 5.99
CA VAL A 197 -30.76 10.29 6.88
C VAL A 197 -29.49 9.61 6.39
N ALA A 198 -29.57 8.36 5.96
CA ALA A 198 -28.47 7.58 5.39
C ALA A 198 -27.85 8.27 4.15
N GLU A 199 -28.65 8.72 3.21
CA GLU A 199 -28.19 9.43 2.01
C GLU A 199 -27.44 10.72 2.35
N ARG A 200 -27.99 11.51 3.28
CA ARG A 200 -27.31 12.73 3.77
C ARG A 200 -25.99 12.40 4.45
N PHE A 201 -25.97 11.36 5.29
CA PHE A 201 -24.75 10.92 5.97
C PHE A 201 -23.68 10.46 4.96
N VAL A 202 -24.03 9.64 3.98
CA VAL A 202 -23.13 9.18 2.92
C VAL A 202 -22.55 10.34 2.13
N THR A 203 -23.42 11.25 1.67
CA THR A 203 -23.01 12.41 0.87
C THR A 203 -22.02 13.30 1.62
N GLN A 204 -22.31 13.59 2.88
CA GLN A 204 -21.45 14.47 3.69
C GLN A 204 -20.12 13.80 4.03
N MET A 205 -20.11 12.49 4.35
CA MET A 205 -18.87 11.76 4.62
C MET A 205 -18.00 11.63 3.36
N ALA A 206 -18.59 11.34 2.20
CA ALA A 206 -17.85 11.29 0.94
C ALA A 206 -17.17 12.64 0.62
N ALA A 207 -17.82 13.76 0.91
CA ALA A 207 -17.24 15.11 0.75
C ALA A 207 -15.99 15.35 1.63
N THR A 208 -15.81 14.57 2.70
CA THR A 208 -14.62 14.65 3.57
C THR A 208 -13.47 13.73 3.13
N GLY A 209 -13.64 12.98 2.04
CA GLY A 209 -12.67 11.97 1.57
C GLY A 209 -12.76 10.63 2.31
N ILE A 210 -13.83 10.39 3.07
CA ILE A 210 -14.11 9.12 3.73
C ILE A 210 -14.84 8.23 2.74
N GLY A 211 -14.27 7.07 2.41
CA GLY A 211 -14.94 6.06 1.60
C GLY A 211 -16.07 5.41 2.40
N ILE A 212 -17.27 5.31 1.79
CA ILE A 212 -18.42 4.70 2.45
C ILE A 212 -19.18 3.83 1.45
N ARG A 213 -19.51 2.60 1.88
CA ARG A 213 -20.25 1.62 1.12
C ARG A 213 -21.45 1.15 1.95
N ARG A 214 -22.64 1.12 1.32
CA ARG A 214 -23.82 0.48 1.92
C ARG A 214 -23.59 -1.02 1.98
N CYS A 215 -23.97 -1.67 3.08
CA CYS A 215 -23.84 -3.09 3.33
C CYS A 215 -25.21 -3.76 3.36
N ASP A 216 -25.25 -5.03 2.97
CA ASP A 216 -26.43 -5.89 2.95
C ASP A 216 -26.43 -6.95 4.06
N ASP A 217 -27.39 -7.88 4.03
CA ASP A 217 -27.50 -8.97 4.99
C ASP A 217 -26.35 -9.99 4.86
N HIS A 218 -25.80 -10.19 3.65
CA HIS A 218 -24.63 -11.05 3.45
C HIS A 218 -23.40 -10.49 4.18
N ASP A 219 -23.17 -9.18 4.10
CA ASP A 219 -22.08 -8.49 4.79
C ASP A 219 -22.23 -8.62 6.33
N LEU A 220 -23.46 -8.42 6.84
CA LEU A 220 -23.74 -8.54 8.27
C LEU A 220 -23.57 -9.99 8.74
N TYR A 221 -24.19 -10.92 8.04
CA TYR A 221 -24.18 -12.34 8.35
C TYR A 221 -22.73 -12.90 8.38
N ALA A 222 -21.96 -12.64 7.32
CA ALA A 222 -20.58 -13.11 7.23
C ALA A 222 -19.70 -12.62 8.41
N TRP A 223 -19.92 -11.38 8.85
CA TRP A 223 -19.20 -10.83 10.01
C TRP A 223 -19.64 -11.46 11.34
N LEU A 224 -20.95 -11.52 11.58
CA LEU A 224 -21.49 -12.06 12.84
C LEU A 224 -21.28 -13.57 12.96
N LEU A 225 -21.32 -14.31 11.84
CA LEU A 225 -20.99 -15.73 11.79
C LEU A 225 -19.57 -15.99 12.34
N ARG A 226 -18.59 -15.19 11.94
CA ARG A 226 -17.21 -15.26 12.46
C ARG A 226 -17.10 -14.87 13.92
N TRP A 227 -17.91 -13.91 14.38
CA TRP A 227 -17.91 -13.44 15.76
C TRP A 227 -18.44 -14.50 16.71
N PHE A 228 -19.55 -15.14 16.35
CA PHE A 228 -20.23 -16.12 17.21
C PHE A 228 -19.77 -17.57 17.00
N ASN A 229 -18.96 -17.85 15.97
CA ASN A 229 -18.38 -19.17 15.72
C ASN A 229 -16.86 -19.07 15.51
N PRO A 230 -16.11 -18.56 16.50
CA PRO A 230 -14.69 -18.24 16.34
C PRO A 230 -13.81 -19.49 16.19
N ARG A 231 -14.32 -20.68 16.54
CA ARG A 231 -13.63 -21.97 16.44
C ARG A 231 -14.58 -23.06 15.96
N ALA A 232 -15.34 -22.79 14.89
CA ALA A 232 -16.33 -23.72 14.35
C ALA A 232 -15.70 -25.10 14.04
N GLU A 233 -16.25 -26.18 14.63
CA GLU A 233 -15.74 -27.55 14.44
C GLU A 233 -15.81 -28.02 12.98
N VAL A 234 -16.86 -27.60 12.25
CA VAL A 234 -17.07 -27.99 10.84
C VAL A 234 -15.94 -27.56 9.89
N THR A 235 -15.13 -26.58 10.27
CA THR A 235 -14.01 -26.07 9.46
C THR A 235 -12.68 -26.10 10.20
N GLU A 236 -12.62 -26.79 11.35
CA GLU A 236 -11.43 -26.87 12.20
C GLU A 236 -10.88 -25.48 12.58
N GLY A 237 -11.77 -24.47 12.70
CA GLY A 237 -11.44 -23.08 13.02
C GLY A 237 -10.99 -22.23 11.83
N ASP A 238 -11.04 -22.72 10.60
CA ASP A 238 -10.79 -21.91 9.38
C ASP A 238 -12.03 -21.04 9.08
N LEU A 239 -11.95 -19.76 9.43
CA LEU A 239 -13.06 -18.80 9.30
C LEU A 239 -13.35 -18.40 7.84
N ASP A 240 -12.36 -18.45 6.95
CA ASP A 240 -12.59 -18.19 5.52
C ASP A 240 -13.42 -19.32 4.91
N ARG A 241 -13.03 -20.56 5.19
CA ARG A 241 -13.79 -21.73 4.80
C ARG A 241 -15.18 -21.77 5.43
N LEU A 242 -15.33 -21.28 6.67
CA LEU A 242 -16.62 -21.19 7.34
C LEU A 242 -17.58 -20.29 6.57
N THR A 243 -17.15 -19.07 6.21
CA THR A 243 -17.97 -18.13 5.45
C THR A 243 -18.28 -18.60 4.02
N GLU A 244 -17.41 -19.39 3.40
CA GLU A 244 -17.67 -20.01 2.09
C GLU A 244 -18.69 -21.15 2.17
N LEU A 245 -18.58 -22.02 3.19
CA LEU A 245 -19.49 -23.17 3.35
C LEU A 245 -20.87 -22.77 3.90
N MET A 246 -20.90 -21.79 4.78
CA MET A 246 -22.13 -21.34 5.46
C MET A 246 -22.54 -19.96 4.94
N SER A 247 -22.58 -19.81 3.62
CA SER A 247 -23.11 -18.59 3.00
C SER A 247 -24.59 -18.42 3.38
N LEU A 248 -25.02 -17.16 3.53
CA LEU A 248 -26.42 -16.87 3.83
C LEU A 248 -27.31 -17.43 2.71
N PRO A 249 -28.32 -18.28 3.01
CA PRO A 249 -29.24 -18.81 2.00
C PRO A 249 -30.04 -17.67 1.34
N GLU A 250 -30.39 -17.86 0.07
CA GLU A 250 -31.31 -16.98 -0.63
C GLU A 250 -32.61 -16.85 0.16
N LYS A 251 -33.24 -15.67 0.14
CA LYS A 251 -34.47 -15.37 0.91
C LYS A 251 -35.60 -16.38 0.69
N GLN A 252 -35.69 -16.92 -0.54
CA GLN A 252 -36.68 -17.95 -0.93
C GLN A 252 -36.39 -19.34 -0.33
N GLU A 253 -35.13 -19.59 0.04
CA GLU A 253 -34.68 -20.87 0.61
C GLU A 253 -34.70 -20.86 2.13
N ARG A 254 -34.85 -19.67 2.78
CA ARG A 254 -34.96 -19.56 4.23
C ARG A 254 -36.26 -20.18 4.72
N ALA A 255 -36.17 -20.95 5.80
CA ALA A 255 -37.37 -21.51 6.41
C ALA A 255 -38.28 -20.40 6.90
N PHE A 256 -39.58 -20.54 6.69
CA PHE A 256 -40.58 -19.58 7.15
C PHE A 256 -40.49 -19.39 8.66
N SER A 257 -40.49 -18.15 9.13
CA SER A 257 -40.35 -17.73 10.54
C SER A 257 -38.95 -17.86 11.18
N HIS A 258 -37.89 -18.00 10.42
CA HIS A 258 -36.54 -17.87 10.96
C HIS A 258 -35.96 -16.47 10.69
N ASP A 259 -35.57 -15.82 11.78
CA ASP A 259 -34.86 -14.54 11.77
C ASP A 259 -33.40 -14.74 11.37
N LEU A 260 -32.75 -13.69 10.89
CA LEU A 260 -31.30 -13.72 10.60
C LEU A 260 -30.49 -14.15 11.84
N SER A 261 -30.93 -13.78 13.03
CA SER A 261 -30.33 -14.16 14.31
C SER A 261 -30.33 -15.67 14.57
N ASP A 262 -31.32 -16.40 14.08
CA ASP A 262 -31.42 -17.86 14.25
C ASP A 262 -30.42 -18.64 13.41
N LEU A 263 -29.93 -18.04 12.31
CA LEU A 263 -28.97 -18.66 11.39
C LEU A 263 -27.51 -18.54 11.82
N LEU A 264 -27.22 -17.77 12.87
CA LEU A 264 -25.87 -17.37 13.24
C LEU A 264 -25.13 -18.40 14.09
N PHE A 265 -25.82 -19.26 14.85
CA PHE A 265 -25.21 -20.10 15.86
C PHE A 265 -25.08 -21.55 15.38
N LEU A 266 -23.83 -22.03 15.23
CA LEU A 266 -23.53 -23.43 14.90
C LEU A 266 -23.37 -24.30 16.16
N SER A 267 -23.01 -23.68 17.28
CA SER A 267 -22.93 -24.29 18.59
C SER A 267 -23.87 -23.57 19.57
N GLN A 268 -24.27 -24.23 20.68
CA GLN A 268 -25.13 -23.61 21.67
C GLN A 268 -24.35 -22.63 22.54
N PRO A 269 -24.65 -21.31 22.48
CA PRO A 269 -24.05 -20.34 23.39
C PRO A 269 -24.39 -20.61 24.84
N SER A 270 -23.46 -20.32 25.74
CA SER A 270 -23.68 -20.42 27.18
C SER A 270 -23.12 -19.20 27.92
N SER A 271 -23.49 -19.02 29.19
CA SER A 271 -23.05 -17.88 29.99
C SER A 271 -22.66 -18.29 31.41
N ASP A 272 -21.69 -17.59 31.98
CA ASP A 272 -21.27 -17.71 33.37
C ASP A 272 -21.41 -16.36 34.07
N GLY A 273 -22.49 -16.24 34.89
CA GLY A 273 -22.73 -15.03 35.66
C GLY A 273 -21.72 -14.78 36.76
N GLY A 274 -21.03 -15.83 37.24
CA GLY A 274 -20.00 -15.70 38.28
C GLY A 274 -18.74 -14.99 37.77
N HIS A 275 -18.39 -15.23 36.53
CA HIS A 275 -17.24 -14.60 35.86
C HIS A 275 -17.64 -13.48 34.90
N GLY A 276 -18.93 -13.29 34.64
CA GLY A 276 -19.44 -12.24 33.74
C GLY A 276 -19.05 -12.45 32.30
N VAL A 277 -19.10 -13.68 31.80
CA VAL A 277 -18.65 -14.05 30.45
C VAL A 277 -19.73 -14.82 29.69
N TRP A 278 -19.73 -14.64 28.37
CA TRP A 278 -20.43 -15.47 27.41
C TRP A 278 -19.46 -16.47 26.78
N TYR A 279 -19.95 -17.66 26.43
CA TYR A 279 -19.19 -18.66 25.70
C TYR A 279 -19.78 -18.86 24.30
N PHE A 280 -18.92 -18.76 23.30
CA PHE A 280 -19.20 -19.11 21.90
C PHE A 280 -18.11 -20.07 21.45
N ASP A 281 -18.49 -21.25 20.92
CA ASP A 281 -17.59 -22.36 20.65
C ASP A 281 -16.62 -22.66 21.81
N ASP A 282 -17.17 -22.69 23.04
CA ASP A 282 -16.43 -22.88 24.30
C ASP A 282 -15.38 -21.82 24.63
N LEU A 283 -15.25 -20.75 23.82
CA LEU A 283 -14.36 -19.64 24.10
C LEU A 283 -15.05 -18.57 24.95
N PRO A 284 -14.43 -18.12 26.06
CA PRO A 284 -15.01 -17.08 26.90
C PRO A 284 -14.84 -15.68 26.30
N HIS A 285 -15.92 -14.92 26.27
CA HIS A 285 -16.02 -13.57 25.76
C HIS A 285 -16.45 -12.60 26.87
N ARG A 286 -15.89 -11.38 26.87
CA ARG A 286 -16.20 -10.31 27.81
C ARG A 286 -16.30 -8.96 27.13
N ALA A 287 -17.18 -8.09 27.63
CA ALA A 287 -17.26 -6.68 27.27
C ALA A 287 -16.60 -5.81 28.36
N ILE A 288 -15.77 -4.86 27.96
CA ILE A 288 -15.08 -3.89 28.81
C ILE A 288 -15.59 -2.50 28.43
N THR A 289 -16.30 -1.81 29.32
CA THR A 289 -16.86 -0.49 29.06
C THR A 289 -15.96 0.60 29.64
N VAL A 290 -15.75 1.67 28.88
CA VAL A 290 -15.00 2.86 29.32
C VAL A 290 -15.91 3.76 30.15
N ASP A 291 -15.48 4.10 31.37
CA ASP A 291 -16.19 4.96 32.31
C ASP A 291 -15.88 6.44 32.11
N ALA A 292 -14.63 6.79 31.83
CA ALA A 292 -14.22 8.20 31.75
C ALA A 292 -13.11 8.43 30.71
N LEU A 293 -13.21 9.59 30.06
CA LEU A 293 -12.16 10.13 29.19
C LEU A 293 -11.37 11.18 30.00
N ARG A 294 -10.14 10.88 30.39
CA ARG A 294 -9.29 11.72 31.23
C ARG A 294 -8.27 12.56 30.49
N ARG A 295 -8.07 12.29 29.21
CA ARG A 295 -7.22 13.08 28.30
C ARG A 295 -7.97 13.39 27.04
N LYS A 296 -7.76 14.59 26.49
CA LYS A 296 -8.34 14.96 25.18
C LYS A 296 -7.80 14.00 24.12
N PRO A 297 -8.66 13.42 23.30
CA PRO A 297 -8.23 12.52 22.23
C PRO A 297 -7.53 13.29 21.11
N LEU A 298 -6.70 12.59 20.37
CA LEU A 298 -6.12 13.09 19.12
C LEU A 298 -6.94 12.57 17.93
N PRO A 299 -6.94 13.26 16.79
CA PRO A 299 -7.58 12.75 15.57
C PRO A 299 -7.09 11.33 15.24
N GLY A 300 -8.03 10.42 15.01
CA GLY A 300 -7.71 9.02 14.77
C GLY A 300 -7.25 8.24 16.00
N HIS A 301 -7.78 8.57 17.17
CA HIS A 301 -7.30 8.05 18.46
C HIS A 301 -7.13 6.53 18.52
N PHE A 302 -8.02 5.75 17.93
CA PHE A 302 -7.96 4.29 17.95
C PHE A 302 -7.29 3.70 16.68
N THR A 303 -7.67 4.17 15.52
CA THR A 303 -7.37 3.50 14.23
C THR A 303 -6.37 4.24 13.36
N GLY A 304 -6.16 5.54 13.59
CA GLY A 304 -5.18 6.35 12.87
C GLY A 304 -3.75 6.11 13.37
N GLU A 305 -2.79 6.23 12.47
CA GLU A 305 -1.37 6.27 12.83
C GLU A 305 -1.07 7.52 13.66
N ARG A 306 -0.40 7.32 14.77
CA ARG A 306 -0.01 8.41 15.69
C ARG A 306 1.48 8.34 15.97
N GLN A 307 2.11 9.49 15.95
CA GLN A 307 3.50 9.59 16.37
C GLN A 307 3.59 9.62 17.89
N VAL A 308 4.35 8.68 18.45
CA VAL A 308 4.67 8.62 19.87
C VAL A 308 6.20 8.49 20.01
N GLY A 309 6.86 9.61 20.26
CA GLY A 309 8.32 9.69 20.14
C GLY A 309 8.76 9.48 18.69
N ASP A 310 9.69 8.56 18.46
CA ASP A 310 10.17 8.18 17.13
C ASP A 310 9.36 7.04 16.48
N ASN A 311 8.27 6.59 17.12
CA ASN A 311 7.44 5.51 16.60
C ASN A 311 6.10 6.03 16.08
N LEU A 312 5.63 5.41 14.99
CA LEU A 312 4.28 5.59 14.48
C LEU A 312 3.52 4.27 14.66
N TYR A 313 2.34 4.30 15.29
CA TYR A 313 1.44 3.13 15.42
C TYR A 313 0.01 3.56 15.69
N ALA A 314 -0.96 2.69 15.37
CA ALA A 314 -2.35 2.84 15.79
C ALA A 314 -2.59 2.12 17.12
N LEU A 315 -3.41 2.70 18.00
CA LEU A 315 -3.72 2.11 19.31
C LEU A 315 -4.33 0.72 19.17
N PHE A 316 -5.20 0.53 18.17
CA PHE A 316 -5.90 -0.72 17.92
C PHE A 316 -4.95 -1.90 17.62
N ASP A 317 -3.75 -1.66 17.07
CA ASP A 317 -2.77 -2.73 16.80
C ASP A 317 -2.20 -3.38 18.06
N LYS A 318 -2.30 -2.68 19.20
CA LYS A 318 -1.82 -3.18 20.48
C LYS A 318 -2.87 -3.93 21.28
N LEU A 319 -4.11 -3.99 20.77
CA LEU A 319 -5.16 -4.78 21.39
C LEU A 319 -4.93 -6.28 21.14
N PRO A 320 -5.29 -7.15 22.09
CA PRO A 320 -5.25 -8.58 21.89
C PRO A 320 -6.05 -9.02 20.67
N GLU A 321 -5.65 -10.13 20.07
CA GLU A 321 -6.33 -10.74 18.94
C GLU A 321 -7.81 -11.00 19.23
N GLY A 322 -8.65 -10.78 18.22
CA GLY A 322 -10.11 -10.94 18.31
C GLY A 322 -10.80 -9.84 19.11
N SER A 323 -10.09 -8.75 19.45
CA SER A 323 -10.71 -7.58 20.05
C SER A 323 -11.60 -6.85 19.05
N ILE A 324 -12.79 -6.42 19.51
CA ILE A 324 -13.73 -5.60 18.74
C ILE A 324 -14.01 -4.34 19.54
N LEU A 325 -13.80 -3.18 18.94
CA LEU A 325 -14.13 -1.88 19.53
C LEU A 325 -15.52 -1.46 19.05
N SER A 326 -16.39 -1.07 19.98
CA SER A 326 -17.69 -0.44 19.73
C SER A 326 -17.70 0.98 20.27
N LEU A 327 -18.06 1.95 19.43
CA LEU A 327 -18.44 3.31 19.83
C LEU A 327 -19.91 3.52 19.48
N CYS A 328 -20.74 3.72 20.50
CA CYS A 328 -22.17 3.96 20.37
C CYS A 328 -22.49 5.37 20.84
N LEU A 329 -23.06 6.19 19.97
CA LEU A 329 -23.47 7.55 20.30
C LEU A 329 -24.96 7.76 20.00
N THR A 330 -25.60 8.59 20.82
CA THR A 330 -27.03 8.89 20.77
C THR A 330 -27.24 10.35 20.43
N LEU A 331 -28.00 10.63 19.36
CA LEU A 331 -28.25 12.00 18.83
C LEU A 331 -29.45 12.61 19.54
N GLN A 332 -29.27 13.02 20.81
CA GLN A 332 -30.32 13.65 21.60
C GLN A 332 -30.46 15.14 21.31
N PRO A 333 -31.70 15.72 21.45
CA PRO A 333 -31.91 17.16 21.44
C PRO A 333 -31.03 17.88 22.45
N GLN A 334 -30.31 18.92 22.01
CA GLN A 334 -29.35 19.60 22.86
C GLN A 334 -29.97 20.39 24.01
N ASP A 335 -31.21 20.83 23.89
CA ASP A 335 -31.97 21.46 24.95
C ASP A 335 -32.23 20.50 26.14
N LEU A 336 -32.46 19.22 25.87
CA LEU A 336 -32.63 18.20 26.91
C LEU A 336 -31.29 17.97 27.64
N VAL A 337 -30.17 17.91 26.90
CA VAL A 337 -28.84 17.71 27.45
C VAL A 337 -28.40 18.94 28.27
N GLU A 338 -28.64 20.15 27.75
CA GLU A 338 -28.37 21.40 28.45
C GLU A 338 -29.14 21.49 29.79
N ASN A 339 -30.45 21.18 29.76
CA ASN A 339 -31.25 21.10 30.96
C ASN A 339 -30.70 20.12 32.01
N HIS A 340 -30.19 18.95 31.56
CA HIS A 340 -29.52 17.99 32.44
C HIS A 340 -28.25 18.56 33.06
N VAL A 341 -27.36 19.23 32.24
CA VAL A 341 -26.15 19.88 32.73
C VAL A 341 -26.46 20.99 33.74
N VAL A 342 -27.53 21.79 33.48
CA VAL A 342 -27.99 22.80 34.41
C VAL A 342 -28.49 22.20 35.71
N GLN A 343 -29.16 21.03 35.68
CA GLN A 343 -29.56 20.30 36.91
C GLN A 343 -28.34 19.84 37.69
N VAL A 344 -27.32 19.30 37.02
CA VAL A 344 -26.04 18.90 37.64
C VAL A 344 -25.39 20.13 38.31
N LEU A 345 -25.29 21.25 37.58
CA LEU A 345 -24.76 22.49 38.10
C LEU A 345 -25.49 22.99 39.38
N ASN A 346 -26.81 22.93 39.37
CA ASN A 346 -27.63 23.34 40.51
C ASN A 346 -27.51 22.36 41.69
N SER A 347 -27.24 21.10 41.43
CA SER A 347 -27.09 20.05 42.45
C SER A 347 -25.68 20.02 43.05
N ALA A 348 -24.68 20.48 42.32
CA ALA A 348 -23.24 20.43 42.69
C ALA A 348 -22.87 21.55 43.73
N LYS A 349 -23.84 22.08 44.46
CA LYS A 349 -23.57 23.14 45.44
C LYS A 349 -23.09 22.51 46.77
N GLY A 350 -21.77 22.52 46.96
CA GLY A 350 -21.15 21.99 48.18
C GLY A 350 -19.68 22.37 48.29
N GLU A 351 -19.13 22.25 49.54
CA GLU A 351 -17.71 22.56 49.80
C GLU A 351 -16.79 21.34 49.61
N THR A 352 -17.33 20.18 49.15
CA THR A 352 -16.50 19.01 48.88
C THR A 352 -15.76 19.19 47.55
N ALA A 353 -14.54 18.64 47.45
CA ALA A 353 -13.73 18.71 46.21
C ALA A 353 -14.48 18.13 44.99
N GLU A 354 -15.29 17.10 45.20
CA GLU A 354 -16.12 16.49 44.16
C GLU A 354 -17.23 17.42 43.68
N ALA A 355 -17.90 18.14 44.60
CA ALA A 355 -18.95 19.10 44.25
C ALA A 355 -18.36 20.29 43.48
N MET A 356 -17.20 20.82 43.91
CA MET A 356 -16.52 21.90 43.21
C MET A 356 -16.07 21.49 41.80
N ALA A 357 -15.55 20.26 41.65
CA ALA A 357 -15.17 19.74 40.33
C ALA A 357 -16.38 19.59 39.41
N ALA A 358 -17.48 19.02 39.90
CA ALA A 358 -18.72 18.85 39.14
C ALA A 358 -19.34 20.21 38.72
N GLU A 359 -19.28 21.21 39.62
CA GLU A 359 -19.73 22.56 39.31
C GLU A 359 -18.87 23.21 38.20
N GLN A 360 -17.56 23.06 38.30
CA GLN A 360 -16.62 23.60 37.29
C GLN A 360 -16.81 22.90 35.94
N ASP A 361 -16.90 21.57 35.90
CA ASP A 361 -17.12 20.79 34.70
C ASP A 361 -18.46 21.15 34.02
N ALA A 362 -19.53 21.31 34.82
CA ALA A 362 -20.83 21.74 34.29
C ALA A 362 -20.80 23.15 33.71
N LYS A 363 -20.09 24.12 34.33
CA LYS A 363 -19.92 25.46 33.79
C LYS A 363 -19.11 25.45 32.47
N GLU A 364 -18.07 24.64 32.41
CA GLU A 364 -17.26 24.52 31.20
C GLU A 364 -18.09 23.87 30.09
N ALA A 365 -18.86 22.83 30.37
CA ALA A 365 -19.75 22.19 29.43
C ALA A 365 -20.75 23.19 28.82
N LEU A 366 -21.47 23.98 29.64
CA LEU A 366 -22.41 25.01 29.18
C LEU A 366 -21.72 26.06 28.30
N LYS A 367 -20.48 26.43 28.66
CA LYS A 367 -19.70 27.38 27.86
C LYS A 367 -19.40 26.82 26.47
N TRP A 368 -18.95 25.56 26.33
CA TRP A 368 -18.66 24.93 25.04
C TRP A 368 -19.94 24.73 24.22
N MET A 369 -21.05 24.31 24.85
CA MET A 369 -22.34 24.19 24.19
C MET A 369 -22.82 25.54 23.63
N SER A 370 -22.61 26.65 24.35
CA SER A 370 -22.95 28.01 23.87
C SER A 370 -22.09 28.46 22.67
N HIS A 371 -20.95 27.81 22.42
CA HIS A 371 -20.13 28.03 21.24
C HIS A 371 -20.46 27.06 20.09
N GLY A 372 -21.50 26.23 20.23
CA GLY A 372 -22.01 25.35 19.18
C GLY A 372 -21.40 23.94 19.19
N ASP A 373 -20.64 23.54 20.23
CA ASP A 373 -20.23 22.15 20.40
C ASP A 373 -21.37 21.36 21.05
N TYR A 374 -21.70 20.19 20.45
CA TYR A 374 -22.75 19.33 20.96
C TYR A 374 -22.22 18.37 22.02
N LEU A 375 -23.03 18.08 23.01
CA LEU A 375 -22.70 17.10 24.05
C LEU A 375 -23.58 15.87 23.86
N LEU A 376 -22.97 14.72 23.58
CA LEU A 376 -23.68 13.52 23.13
C LEU A 376 -23.44 12.35 24.10
N PRO A 377 -24.50 11.65 24.54
CA PRO A 377 -24.36 10.42 25.29
C PRO A 377 -23.63 9.37 24.44
N THR A 378 -22.53 8.84 24.97
CA THR A 378 -21.64 7.92 24.27
C THR A 378 -21.25 6.76 25.15
N VAL A 379 -21.26 5.54 24.60
CA VAL A 379 -20.72 4.33 25.22
C VAL A 379 -19.56 3.83 24.37
N ILE A 380 -18.42 3.56 25.01
CA ILE A 380 -17.26 2.95 24.36
C ILE A 380 -17.06 1.59 25.01
N THR A 381 -17.10 0.52 24.22
CA THR A 381 -16.99 -0.86 24.70
C THR A 381 -15.95 -1.61 23.86
N LEU A 382 -15.12 -2.39 24.52
CA LEU A 382 -14.24 -3.36 23.87
C LEU A 382 -14.73 -4.77 24.22
N PHE A 383 -14.94 -5.56 23.19
CA PHE A 383 -15.18 -7.00 23.31
C PHE A 383 -13.82 -7.70 23.20
N THR A 384 -13.58 -8.63 24.12
CA THR A 384 -12.37 -9.46 24.14
C THR A 384 -12.74 -10.92 24.26
N ARG A 385 -11.91 -11.80 23.71
CA ARG A 385 -12.07 -13.25 23.86
C ARG A 385 -10.75 -13.89 24.28
N GLY A 386 -10.84 -15.01 24.99
CA GLY A 386 -9.68 -15.80 25.38
C GLY A 386 -9.86 -17.28 25.00
N ASP A 387 -8.75 -18.02 24.97
CA ASP A 387 -8.78 -19.47 24.80
C ASP A 387 -9.20 -20.21 26.07
N SER A 388 -9.13 -19.52 27.19
CA SER A 388 -9.57 -19.98 28.54
C SER A 388 -9.91 -18.76 29.40
N LEU A 389 -10.56 -18.99 30.54
CA LEU A 389 -10.80 -17.90 31.50
C LEU A 389 -9.51 -17.21 31.98
N ALA A 390 -8.44 -17.98 32.17
CA ALA A 390 -7.15 -17.44 32.59
C ALA A 390 -6.53 -16.56 31.48
N ASP A 391 -6.61 -16.96 30.22
CA ASP A 391 -6.16 -16.17 29.07
C ASP A 391 -7.03 -14.93 28.89
N LEU A 392 -8.36 -15.06 28.97
CA LEU A 392 -9.26 -13.91 28.93
C LEU A 392 -8.94 -12.89 30.02
N GLN A 393 -8.63 -13.34 31.26
CA GLN A 393 -8.26 -12.44 32.35
C GLN A 393 -6.96 -11.72 32.08
N LYS A 394 -5.95 -12.41 31.50
CA LYS A 394 -4.69 -11.80 31.07
C LYS A 394 -4.95 -10.73 30.02
N LYS A 395 -5.70 -11.05 28.96
CA LYS A 395 -6.08 -10.13 27.89
C LYS A 395 -6.89 -8.94 28.42
N THR A 396 -7.82 -9.17 29.36
CA THR A 396 -8.57 -8.10 30.03
C THR A 396 -7.64 -7.11 30.74
N ASN A 397 -6.63 -7.60 31.45
CA ASN A 397 -5.64 -6.76 32.13
C ASN A 397 -4.78 -5.96 31.13
N GLU A 398 -4.37 -6.58 30.03
CA GLU A 398 -3.63 -5.91 28.95
C GLU A 398 -4.46 -4.78 28.32
N VAL A 399 -5.73 -5.03 28.00
CA VAL A 399 -6.66 -4.02 27.47
C VAL A 399 -6.82 -2.88 28.47
N ASN A 400 -7.07 -3.19 29.76
CA ASN A 400 -7.23 -2.17 30.79
C ASN A 400 -5.98 -1.30 30.93
N ALA A 401 -4.80 -1.89 30.94
CA ALA A 401 -3.53 -1.16 30.99
C ALA A 401 -3.35 -0.24 29.77
N LEU A 402 -3.67 -0.74 28.59
CA LEU A 402 -3.58 0.01 27.34
C LEU A 402 -4.54 1.20 27.31
N LEU A 403 -5.79 1.00 27.73
CA LEU A 403 -6.80 2.05 27.83
C LEU A 403 -6.36 3.14 28.82
N LEU A 404 -5.92 2.77 30.02
CA LEU A 404 -5.44 3.70 31.05
C LEU A 404 -4.25 4.53 30.55
N ALA A 405 -3.28 3.90 29.88
CA ALA A 405 -2.12 4.58 29.32
C ALA A 405 -2.53 5.65 28.27
N ASN A 406 -3.67 5.46 27.61
CA ASN A 406 -4.20 6.38 26.60
C ASN A 406 -5.29 7.34 27.14
N GLY A 407 -5.49 7.39 28.45
CA GLY A 407 -6.42 8.32 29.10
C GLY A 407 -7.89 7.86 29.09
N LEU A 408 -8.15 6.61 28.74
CA LEU A 408 -9.47 5.97 28.76
C LEU A 408 -9.56 5.12 30.02
N HIS A 409 -10.46 5.43 30.92
CA HIS A 409 -10.61 4.71 32.18
C HIS A 409 -11.75 3.68 32.08
N PRO A 410 -11.46 2.37 32.07
CA PRO A 410 -12.48 1.34 32.03
C PRO A 410 -13.21 1.20 33.38
N ILE A 411 -14.45 0.74 33.35
CA ILE A 411 -15.17 0.28 34.55
C ILE A 411 -14.41 -0.92 35.09
N ARG A 412 -14.12 -0.92 36.40
CA ARG A 412 -13.47 -2.06 37.05
C ARG A 412 -14.42 -3.24 37.13
N GLU A 413 -13.95 -4.45 36.92
CA GLU A 413 -14.78 -5.68 36.95
C GLU A 413 -15.69 -5.79 38.18
N LYS A 414 -15.18 -5.42 39.35
CA LYS A 414 -15.96 -5.44 40.60
C LYS A 414 -17.09 -4.41 40.65
N ASP A 415 -17.02 -3.36 39.84
CA ASP A 415 -17.99 -2.26 39.76
C ASP A 415 -18.95 -2.46 38.57
N GLU A 416 -18.70 -3.45 37.73
CA GLU A 416 -19.60 -3.86 36.63
C GLU A 416 -20.70 -4.81 37.19
N LEU A 417 -21.91 -4.29 37.28
CA LEU A 417 -23.02 -5.01 37.91
C LEU A 417 -23.76 -5.98 36.99
N LEU A 418 -23.78 -5.70 35.70
CA LEU A 418 -24.54 -6.44 34.69
C LEU A 418 -23.68 -6.82 33.47
N PRO A 419 -22.59 -7.57 33.65
CA PRO A 419 -21.63 -7.80 32.56
C PRO A 419 -22.20 -8.58 31.38
N LEU A 420 -23.11 -9.54 31.63
CA LEU A 420 -23.77 -10.33 30.59
C LEU A 420 -24.75 -9.48 29.77
N ASP A 421 -25.54 -8.63 30.42
CA ASP A 421 -26.47 -7.71 29.74
C ASP A 421 -25.71 -6.66 28.96
N THR A 422 -24.60 -6.14 29.51
CA THR A 422 -23.71 -5.18 28.82
C THR A 422 -23.19 -5.77 27.53
N TYR A 423 -22.76 -7.04 27.49
CA TYR A 423 -22.28 -7.71 26.29
C TYR A 423 -23.38 -7.71 25.22
N ILE A 424 -24.57 -8.18 25.54
CA ILE A 424 -25.68 -8.29 24.57
C ILE A 424 -26.13 -6.91 24.08
N ARG A 425 -26.29 -5.94 24.98
CA ARG A 425 -26.83 -4.61 24.64
C ARG A 425 -25.88 -3.75 23.83
N GLN A 426 -24.59 -4.06 23.82
CA GLN A 426 -23.62 -3.36 22.98
C GLN A 426 -23.35 -4.04 21.63
N LEU A 427 -24.05 -5.15 21.32
CA LEU A 427 -24.02 -5.78 20.00
C LEU A 427 -24.61 -4.84 18.92
N PRO A 428 -24.31 -5.06 17.64
CA PRO A 428 -24.81 -4.22 16.56
C PRO A 428 -26.33 -4.06 16.58
N MET A 429 -26.84 -2.84 16.45
CA MET A 429 -28.26 -2.47 16.43
C MET A 429 -29.06 -2.82 17.72
N ASN A 430 -28.39 -3.35 18.76
CA ASN A 430 -29.07 -3.79 20.02
C ASN A 430 -29.01 -2.77 21.15
N TYR A 431 -28.35 -1.64 20.96
CA TYR A 431 -28.35 -0.57 21.94
C TYR A 431 -29.67 0.20 21.95
N GLU A 432 -30.28 0.35 23.14
CA GLU A 432 -31.54 1.03 23.32
C GLU A 432 -31.41 2.23 24.27
N PRO A 433 -31.56 3.47 23.78
CA PRO A 433 -31.37 4.70 24.57
C PRO A 433 -32.29 4.79 25.80
N LYS A 434 -33.49 4.20 25.74
CA LYS A 434 -34.44 4.21 26.89
C LYS A 434 -33.92 3.38 28.07
N ARG A 435 -33.35 2.21 27.82
CA ARG A 435 -32.76 1.33 28.84
C ARG A 435 -31.49 1.91 29.42
N GLU A 436 -30.75 2.71 28.64
CA GLU A 436 -29.54 3.38 29.09
C GLU A 436 -29.80 4.35 30.24
N LYS A 437 -30.98 4.95 30.33
CA LYS A 437 -31.40 5.77 31.48
C LYS A 437 -31.35 5.01 32.81
N VAL A 438 -31.53 3.68 32.78
CA VAL A 438 -31.45 2.79 33.92
C VAL A 438 -30.03 2.26 34.13
N ASN A 439 -29.38 1.82 33.06
CA ASN A 439 -28.04 1.21 33.07
C ASN A 439 -26.91 2.19 33.35
N LYS A 440 -27.05 3.47 32.94
CA LYS A 440 -26.11 4.58 33.21
C LYS A 440 -24.67 4.29 32.79
N LYS A 441 -24.49 3.62 31.66
CA LYS A 441 -23.18 3.31 31.09
C LYS A 441 -22.65 4.44 30.18
N SER A 442 -23.56 5.22 29.62
CA SER A 442 -23.17 6.32 28.71
C SER A 442 -22.53 7.48 29.49
N ARG A 443 -21.59 8.14 28.82
CA ARG A 443 -20.95 9.38 29.28
C ARG A 443 -21.18 10.46 28.27
N LEU A 444 -21.36 11.68 28.73
CA LEU A 444 -21.50 12.85 27.87
C LEU A 444 -20.12 13.22 27.32
N VAL A 445 -19.99 13.21 26.01
CA VAL A 445 -18.74 13.54 25.30
C VAL A 445 -19.03 14.63 24.26
N PHE A 446 -18.15 15.62 24.14
CA PHE A 446 -18.27 16.66 23.14
C PHE A 446 -18.14 16.11 21.72
N SER A 447 -18.95 16.60 20.80
CA SER A 447 -18.91 16.17 19.39
C SER A 447 -17.55 16.46 18.72
N SER A 448 -16.84 17.50 19.15
CA SER A 448 -15.46 17.79 18.73
C SER A 448 -14.45 16.70 19.17
N ASP A 449 -14.63 16.10 20.34
CA ASP A 449 -13.81 14.99 20.83
C ASP A 449 -14.27 13.63 20.23
N LEU A 450 -15.59 13.44 20.03
CA LEU A 450 -16.14 12.29 19.33
C LEU A 450 -15.59 12.20 17.90
N ALA A 451 -15.54 13.31 17.19
CA ALA A 451 -14.96 13.35 15.84
C ALA A 451 -13.52 12.88 15.76
N LYS A 452 -12.75 12.91 16.87
CA LYS A 452 -11.39 12.36 16.97
C LYS A 452 -11.37 10.87 17.35
N LEU A 453 -12.36 10.44 18.15
CA LEU A 453 -12.48 9.06 18.64
C LEU A 453 -13.06 8.12 17.59
N LEU A 454 -13.98 8.62 16.75
CA LEU A 454 -14.60 7.81 15.71
C LEU A 454 -13.56 7.17 14.79
N PRO A 455 -13.75 5.91 14.40
CA PRO A 455 -12.78 5.15 13.63
C PRO A 455 -12.80 5.51 12.13
N PHE A 456 -13.00 6.78 11.80
CA PHE A 456 -13.05 7.32 10.44
C PHE A 456 -11.67 7.74 9.92
N TYR A 457 -10.64 7.42 10.68
CA TYR A 457 -9.24 7.56 10.34
C TYR A 457 -8.60 6.19 10.21
N GLY A 458 -7.58 6.09 9.37
CA GLY A 458 -6.93 4.82 9.13
C GLY A 458 -5.52 4.99 8.60
N ARG A 459 -5.02 3.94 7.96
CA ARG A 459 -3.77 3.90 7.22
C ARG A 459 -4.03 3.87 5.74
N SER A 460 -2.99 4.20 4.98
CA SER A 460 -3.02 3.99 3.55
C SER A 460 -3.10 2.50 3.21
N ARG A 461 -3.95 2.17 2.25
CA ARG A 461 -4.03 0.85 1.60
C ARG A 461 -3.51 0.91 0.16
N GLY A 462 -2.88 2.04 -0.21
CA GLY A 462 -2.45 2.32 -1.56
C GLY A 462 -3.60 2.79 -2.45
N THR A 463 -3.51 2.46 -3.74
CA THR A 463 -4.51 2.84 -4.76
C THR A 463 -5.55 1.75 -5.01
N GLY A 464 -5.30 0.53 -4.55
CA GLY A 464 -6.16 -0.63 -4.75
C GLY A 464 -5.80 -1.48 -5.99
N HIS A 465 -4.86 -1.05 -6.82
CA HIS A 465 -4.37 -1.85 -7.95
C HIS A 465 -3.18 -2.73 -7.51
N PRO A 466 -3.27 -4.07 -7.60
CA PRO A 466 -2.25 -4.97 -7.08
C PRO A 466 -1.09 -5.21 -8.06
N GLY A 467 -0.55 -4.15 -8.66
CA GLY A 467 0.68 -4.21 -9.47
C GLY A 467 1.91 -4.45 -8.61
N LEU A 468 2.00 -3.75 -7.47
CA LEU A 468 2.93 -4.01 -6.39
C LEU A 468 2.15 -4.26 -5.11
N VAL A 469 2.47 -5.34 -4.41
CA VAL A 469 1.79 -5.79 -3.19
C VAL A 469 2.74 -5.68 -2.02
N PHE A 470 2.42 -4.79 -1.10
CA PHE A 470 3.07 -4.61 0.19
C PHE A 470 2.02 -4.64 1.31
N PHE A 471 2.44 -4.36 2.53
CA PHE A 471 1.56 -4.28 3.69
C PHE A 471 1.84 -3.00 4.47
N ASN A 472 0.85 -2.49 5.19
CA ASN A 472 1.09 -1.46 6.18
C ASN A 472 1.53 -2.10 7.52
N ARG A 473 1.90 -1.30 8.51
CA ARG A 473 2.33 -1.80 9.83
C ARG A 473 1.28 -2.65 10.54
N GLY A 474 0.01 -2.38 10.31
CA GLY A 474 -1.10 -3.13 10.89
C GLY A 474 -1.34 -4.49 10.22
N GLY A 475 -0.64 -4.82 9.14
CA GLY A 475 -0.83 -6.07 8.40
C GLY A 475 -1.86 -5.99 7.28
N GLU A 476 -2.44 -4.80 7.01
CA GLU A 476 -3.36 -4.64 5.90
C GLU A 476 -2.60 -4.54 4.56
N PRO A 477 -3.16 -5.08 3.47
CA PRO A 477 -2.60 -4.91 2.14
C PRO A 477 -2.45 -3.44 1.77
N LEU A 478 -1.30 -3.11 1.20
CA LEU A 478 -0.99 -1.82 0.62
C LEU A 478 -0.55 -2.08 -0.81
N THR A 479 -1.42 -1.75 -1.76
CA THR A 479 -1.23 -2.07 -3.17
C THR A 479 -1.26 -0.82 -4.02
N PHE A 480 -0.36 -0.75 -4.99
CA PHE A 480 -0.33 0.31 -6.00
C PHE A 480 0.40 -0.18 -7.24
N ASP A 481 0.18 0.48 -8.36
CA ASP A 481 0.78 0.08 -9.61
C ASP A 481 1.39 1.28 -10.36
N PRO A 482 2.71 1.44 -10.32
CA PRO A 482 3.37 2.51 -11.07
C PRO A 482 3.12 2.47 -12.58
N LEU A 483 2.83 1.31 -13.15
CA LEU A 483 2.56 1.14 -14.58
C LEU A 483 1.11 1.49 -14.95
N ASN A 484 0.19 1.46 -13.99
CA ASN A 484 -1.20 1.83 -14.21
C ASN A 484 -1.36 3.36 -14.33
N LYS A 485 -2.05 3.80 -15.38
CA LYS A 485 -2.29 5.23 -15.64
C LYS A 485 -3.16 5.91 -14.56
N LEU A 486 -3.99 5.15 -13.85
CA LEU A 486 -4.87 5.67 -12.80
C LEU A 486 -4.12 5.95 -11.48
N ASP A 487 -2.97 5.29 -11.26
CA ASP A 487 -2.20 5.41 -10.02
C ASP A 487 -1.17 6.55 -10.08
N ARG A 488 -0.76 6.93 -11.27
CA ARG A 488 0.27 7.94 -11.48
C ARG A 488 -0.30 9.28 -11.95
N ALA A 489 0.30 10.38 -11.48
CA ALA A 489 -0.03 11.72 -11.94
C ALA A 489 0.71 12.09 -13.24
N LYS A 490 1.97 11.65 -13.42
CA LYS A 490 2.85 12.06 -14.51
C LYS A 490 3.42 10.89 -15.30
N ASN A 491 4.06 9.93 -14.63
CA ASN A 491 4.80 8.86 -15.27
C ASN A 491 5.08 7.69 -14.31
N ALA A 492 5.76 6.64 -14.79
CA ALA A 492 6.11 5.47 -13.98
C ALA A 492 7.62 5.37 -13.64
N PHE A 493 8.37 6.46 -13.78
CA PHE A 493 9.78 6.47 -13.38
C PHE A 493 9.92 6.42 -11.88
N GLY A 494 10.87 5.60 -11.38
CA GLY A 494 11.05 5.32 -9.97
C GLY A 494 12.49 5.50 -9.47
N LEU A 495 12.64 5.99 -8.25
CA LEU A 495 13.90 6.08 -7.52
C LEU A 495 13.78 5.28 -6.23
N VAL A 496 14.67 4.30 -6.04
CA VAL A 496 14.76 3.49 -4.83
C VAL A 496 16.00 3.88 -4.06
N LEU A 497 15.79 4.34 -2.85
CA LEU A 497 16.84 4.78 -1.92
C LEU A 497 16.98 3.79 -0.79
N GLY A 498 18.19 3.36 -0.49
CA GLY A 498 18.44 2.51 0.65
C GLY A 498 19.91 2.23 0.89
N PRO A 499 20.43 2.54 2.09
CA PRO A 499 21.81 2.27 2.46
C PRO A 499 22.12 0.76 2.40
N PRO A 500 23.41 0.37 2.45
CA PRO A 500 23.80 -1.03 2.49
C PRO A 500 23.07 -1.79 3.60
N GLY A 501 22.58 -2.97 3.27
CA GLY A 501 21.84 -3.79 4.23
C GLY A 501 20.39 -3.35 4.52
N SER A 502 19.84 -2.31 3.87
CA SER A 502 18.44 -1.89 4.04
C SER A 502 17.41 -2.84 3.42
N GLY A 503 17.82 -3.86 2.67
CA GLY A 503 16.92 -4.76 1.94
C GLY A 503 16.58 -4.30 0.52
N LYS A 504 17.31 -3.31 -0.03
CA LYS A 504 17.12 -2.76 -1.38
C LYS A 504 17.08 -3.85 -2.46
N SER A 505 18.06 -4.77 -2.49
CA SER A 505 18.11 -5.83 -3.52
C SER A 505 16.92 -6.80 -3.42
N ALA A 506 16.49 -7.14 -2.19
CA ALA A 506 15.30 -7.97 -1.99
C ALA A 506 14.02 -7.28 -2.47
N LEU A 507 13.87 -5.98 -2.19
CA LEU A 507 12.77 -5.17 -2.71
C LEU A 507 12.78 -5.17 -4.25
N MET A 508 13.95 -4.93 -4.88
CA MET A 508 14.05 -4.85 -6.34
C MET A 508 13.74 -6.19 -7.01
N VAL A 509 14.24 -7.31 -6.49
CA VAL A 509 13.90 -8.64 -6.99
C VAL A 509 12.40 -8.90 -6.87
N TYR A 510 11.78 -8.49 -5.76
CA TYR A 510 10.35 -8.64 -5.56
C TYR A 510 9.52 -7.79 -6.54
N VAL A 511 9.93 -6.53 -6.78
CA VAL A 511 9.32 -5.65 -7.80
C VAL A 511 9.45 -6.27 -9.19
N LEU A 512 10.63 -6.75 -9.58
CA LEU A 512 10.86 -7.37 -10.88
C LEU A 512 10.00 -8.63 -11.08
N LEU A 513 9.87 -9.47 -10.05
CA LEU A 513 8.99 -10.65 -10.09
C LEU A 513 7.54 -10.25 -10.33
N GLN A 514 7.04 -9.20 -9.68
CA GLN A 514 5.69 -8.71 -9.88
C GLN A 514 5.49 -8.13 -11.28
N VAL A 515 6.40 -7.29 -11.73
CA VAL A 515 6.32 -6.65 -13.05
C VAL A 515 6.37 -7.67 -14.19
N VAL A 516 7.26 -8.67 -14.10
CA VAL A 516 7.35 -9.71 -15.15
C VAL A 516 6.15 -10.65 -15.11
N ALA A 517 5.63 -11.00 -13.92
CA ALA A 517 4.50 -11.90 -13.77
C ALA A 517 3.18 -11.25 -14.22
N ILE A 518 2.95 -10.00 -13.84
CA ILE A 518 1.69 -9.31 -14.10
C ILE A 518 1.62 -8.81 -15.54
N TYR A 519 2.70 -8.21 -16.05
CA TYR A 519 2.69 -7.57 -17.37
C TYR A 519 3.38 -8.36 -18.48
N GLY A 520 4.22 -9.36 -18.12
CA GLY A 520 5.15 -9.94 -19.08
C GLY A 520 6.09 -8.88 -19.69
N ALA A 521 6.45 -7.88 -18.89
CA ALA A 521 7.26 -6.76 -19.32
C ALA A 521 8.62 -7.20 -19.87
N ARG A 522 9.17 -6.43 -20.81
CA ARG A 522 10.57 -6.58 -21.19
C ARG A 522 11.45 -5.93 -20.11
N ILE A 523 12.42 -6.67 -19.59
CA ILE A 523 13.24 -6.25 -18.45
C ILE A 523 14.68 -6.02 -18.89
N TYR A 524 15.21 -4.86 -18.58
CA TYR A 524 16.64 -4.55 -18.67
C TYR A 524 17.18 -4.22 -17.29
N ILE A 525 18.25 -4.88 -16.87
CA ILE A 525 18.91 -4.68 -15.57
C ILE A 525 20.34 -4.29 -15.83
N ILE A 526 20.75 -3.13 -15.32
CA ILE A 526 22.14 -2.65 -15.35
C ILE A 526 22.65 -2.69 -13.92
N GLU A 527 23.63 -3.56 -13.65
CA GLU A 527 24.06 -3.82 -12.28
C GLU A 527 25.58 -3.91 -12.12
N LYS A 528 26.01 -3.92 -10.84
CA LYS A 528 27.37 -4.25 -10.43
C LYS A 528 27.31 -5.37 -9.37
N GLY A 529 27.97 -6.50 -9.63
CA GLY A 529 28.15 -7.56 -8.64
C GLY A 529 27.23 -8.78 -8.74
N GLY A 530 26.45 -8.92 -9.80
CA GLY A 530 25.72 -10.14 -10.13
C GLY A 530 24.55 -10.47 -9.18
N SER A 531 23.87 -9.44 -8.64
CA SER A 531 22.76 -9.60 -7.68
C SER A 531 21.49 -10.15 -8.31
N PHE A 532 21.30 -10.00 -9.62
CA PHE A 532 20.08 -10.39 -10.33
C PHE A 532 20.24 -11.64 -11.19
N LYS A 533 21.38 -12.32 -11.13
CA LYS A 533 21.63 -13.54 -11.90
C LYS A 533 20.55 -14.62 -11.62
N LEU A 534 20.25 -14.87 -10.36
CA LEU A 534 19.24 -15.88 -9.98
C LEU A 534 17.83 -15.53 -10.45
N PHE A 535 17.49 -14.27 -10.52
CA PHE A 535 16.25 -13.81 -11.13
C PHE A 535 16.20 -14.13 -12.64
N GLY A 536 17.31 -13.92 -13.35
CA GLY A 536 17.43 -14.34 -14.75
C GLY A 536 17.30 -15.87 -14.92
N ASP A 537 17.98 -16.66 -14.09
CA ASP A 537 17.89 -18.11 -14.11
C ASP A 537 16.46 -18.59 -13.81
N TYR A 538 15.74 -17.93 -12.91
CA TYR A 538 14.32 -18.18 -12.63
C TYR A 538 13.42 -17.90 -13.85
N CYS A 539 13.61 -16.77 -14.52
CA CYS A 539 12.88 -16.45 -15.75
C CYS A 539 13.15 -17.48 -16.86
N LYS A 540 14.42 -17.89 -17.04
CA LYS A 540 14.83 -18.91 -17.99
C LYS A 540 14.20 -20.29 -17.68
N TYR A 541 14.03 -20.63 -16.40
CA TYR A 541 13.38 -21.87 -15.97
C TYR A 541 11.93 -21.97 -16.49
N PHE A 542 11.22 -20.83 -16.57
CA PHE A 542 9.86 -20.75 -17.15
C PHE A 542 9.83 -20.59 -18.67
N GLY A 543 10.98 -20.67 -19.34
CA GLY A 543 11.08 -20.62 -20.80
C GLY A 543 11.19 -19.22 -21.39
N LEU A 544 11.33 -18.18 -20.57
CA LEU A 544 11.59 -16.83 -21.06
C LEU A 544 12.99 -16.74 -21.65
N SER A 545 13.16 -15.94 -22.70
CA SER A 545 14.47 -15.65 -23.28
C SER A 545 15.26 -14.72 -22.35
N VAL A 546 16.45 -15.14 -21.94
CA VAL A 546 17.31 -14.38 -21.03
C VAL A 546 18.69 -14.18 -21.63
N ASN A 547 19.12 -12.91 -21.71
CA ASN A 547 20.45 -12.51 -22.14
C ASN A 547 21.24 -11.97 -20.93
N GLN A 548 22.34 -12.64 -20.58
CA GLN A 548 23.22 -12.20 -19.49
C GLN A 548 24.56 -11.78 -20.11
N VAL A 549 24.93 -10.53 -19.94
CA VAL A 549 26.11 -9.91 -20.53
C VAL A 549 26.98 -9.32 -19.44
N THR A 550 28.24 -9.67 -19.42
CA THR A 550 29.25 -9.04 -18.55
C THR A 550 30.20 -8.20 -19.38
N LEU A 551 30.39 -6.92 -19.04
CA LEU A 551 31.35 -6.06 -19.69
C LEU A 551 32.78 -6.41 -19.20
N HIS A 552 33.33 -7.45 -19.78
CA HIS A 552 34.65 -7.97 -19.47
C HIS A 552 35.44 -8.22 -20.78
N PRO A 553 36.75 -7.89 -20.86
CA PRO A 553 37.56 -8.05 -22.09
C PRO A 553 37.67 -9.46 -22.67
N LYS A 554 37.29 -10.48 -21.89
CA LYS A 554 37.23 -11.89 -22.31
C LYS A 554 35.92 -12.24 -23.02
N GLU A 555 34.90 -11.42 -22.85
CA GLU A 555 33.58 -11.62 -23.47
C GLU A 555 33.53 -10.92 -24.83
N ASP A 556 32.80 -11.48 -25.79
CA ASP A 556 32.63 -10.90 -27.12
C ASP A 556 31.53 -9.84 -27.14
N VAL A 557 31.73 -8.79 -26.33
CA VAL A 557 30.79 -7.66 -26.22
C VAL A 557 31.43 -6.42 -26.81
N SER A 558 30.70 -5.73 -27.68
CA SER A 558 31.11 -4.44 -28.23
C SER A 558 29.94 -3.46 -28.25
N LEU A 559 30.27 -2.20 -27.99
CA LEU A 559 29.33 -1.07 -27.88
C LEU A 559 29.88 0.12 -28.71
N PRO A 560 30.03 -0.05 -30.06
CA PRO A 560 30.62 0.97 -30.89
C PRO A 560 29.82 2.26 -30.83
N PRO A 561 30.46 3.41 -30.48
CA PRO A 561 29.74 4.66 -30.21
C PRO A 561 29.09 5.30 -31.44
N PHE A 562 29.60 4.98 -32.65
CA PHE A 562 29.19 5.58 -33.89
C PHE A 562 28.43 4.62 -34.82
N ALA A 563 27.88 3.54 -34.26
CA ALA A 563 27.15 2.53 -35.03
C ALA A 563 25.94 3.10 -35.79
N ASP A 564 25.32 4.16 -35.27
CA ASP A 564 24.10 4.78 -35.81
C ASP A 564 24.40 5.80 -36.93
N ALA A 565 25.70 5.98 -37.33
CA ALA A 565 26.10 7.03 -38.28
C ALA A 565 25.48 6.86 -39.68
N TYR A 566 25.24 5.61 -40.12
CA TYR A 566 24.55 5.38 -41.41
C TYR A 566 23.07 5.72 -41.34
N GLU A 567 22.41 5.45 -40.22
CA GLU A 567 21.01 5.80 -40.02
C GLU A 567 20.82 7.32 -39.99
N MET A 568 21.76 8.02 -39.36
CA MET A 568 21.83 9.48 -39.39
C MET A 568 21.90 10.03 -40.85
N LEU A 569 22.82 9.52 -41.68
CA LEU A 569 22.96 9.97 -43.08
C LEU A 569 21.69 9.72 -43.90
N LYS A 570 21.03 8.58 -43.71
CA LYS A 570 19.75 8.27 -44.38
C LYS A 570 18.66 9.25 -44.00
N ARG A 571 18.55 9.61 -42.71
CA ARG A 571 17.56 10.57 -42.22
C ARG A 571 17.84 11.98 -42.76
N GLU A 572 19.09 12.45 -42.77
CA GLU A 572 19.46 13.75 -43.36
C GLU A 572 19.14 13.83 -44.86
N ILE A 573 19.42 12.76 -45.60
CA ILE A 573 19.08 12.70 -47.03
C ILE A 573 17.56 12.71 -47.25
N ALA A 574 16.80 11.97 -46.42
CA ALA A 574 15.35 11.93 -46.52
C ALA A 574 14.69 13.27 -46.14
N GLN A 575 15.21 13.97 -45.11
CA GLN A 575 14.76 15.32 -44.75
C GLN A 575 15.08 16.35 -45.84
N GLN A 576 16.26 16.30 -46.49
CA GLN A 576 16.58 17.16 -47.64
C GLN A 576 15.64 16.91 -48.83
N ALA A 577 15.30 15.64 -49.10
CA ALA A 577 14.37 15.31 -50.18
C ALA A 577 12.93 15.78 -49.89
N SER A 578 12.47 15.71 -48.64
CA SER A 578 11.14 16.18 -48.21
C SER A 578 11.04 17.71 -48.25
N PHE A 579 12.09 18.45 -47.92
CA PHE A 579 12.14 19.92 -48.08
C PHE A 579 12.07 20.36 -49.55
N ASP A 580 12.56 19.56 -50.47
CA ASP A 580 12.46 19.85 -51.90
C ASP A 580 11.08 19.56 -52.49
N GLU A 581 10.31 18.61 -51.87
CA GLU A 581 8.91 18.27 -52.24
C GLU A 581 7.86 19.17 -51.58
N GLU A 582 8.04 19.58 -50.31
CA GLU A 582 7.11 20.44 -49.59
C GLU A 582 7.12 21.91 -50.01
N ALA A 583 8.06 22.36 -50.82
CA ALA A 583 8.02 23.67 -51.47
C ALA A 583 6.83 23.83 -52.45
N SER A 584 5.97 22.82 -52.60
CA SER A 584 4.83 22.80 -53.54
C SER A 584 3.44 22.59 -52.94
N LEU A 585 3.25 22.46 -51.62
CA LEU A 585 1.91 22.28 -51.01
C LEU A 585 1.76 22.98 -49.67
N ASP A 586 0.65 23.70 -49.55
CA ASP A 586 0.23 24.53 -48.40
C ASP A 586 0.28 23.82 -47.05
N ALA A 587 0.88 24.52 -46.09
CA ALA A 587 0.93 24.17 -44.69
C ALA A 587 -0.45 24.08 -44.09
N SER A 588 -0.89 22.90 -43.68
CA SER A 588 -1.96 22.73 -42.69
C SER A 588 -1.36 22.26 -41.39
N ASP A 589 -1.63 23.03 -40.32
CA ASP A 589 -1.27 22.81 -38.93
C ASP A 589 -1.33 21.32 -38.51
N SER A 590 -0.17 20.74 -38.25
CA SER A 590 -0.04 19.61 -37.32
C SER A 590 1.02 19.96 -36.30
N SER A 591 0.59 20.60 -35.24
CA SER A 591 1.39 20.79 -34.02
C SER A 591 1.42 19.53 -33.22
N ASP A 592 2.18 18.55 -33.63
CA ASP A 592 2.74 17.53 -32.76
C ASP A 592 4.25 17.52 -33.03
N ASP A 593 4.97 18.15 -32.09
CA ASP A 593 6.44 18.07 -32.00
C ASP A 593 6.81 16.60 -31.70
N ASP A 594 6.87 15.78 -32.74
CA ASP A 594 7.64 14.55 -32.72
C ASP A 594 9.12 14.95 -32.71
N GLU A 595 9.70 15.09 -31.49
CA GLU A 595 11.14 15.21 -31.30
C GLU A 595 11.79 13.94 -31.85
N GLU A 596 12.10 13.91 -33.12
CA GLU A 596 12.94 12.87 -33.74
C GLU A 596 14.27 12.80 -32.98
N ARG A 597 14.76 11.58 -32.79
CA ARG A 597 16.02 11.31 -32.07
C ARG A 597 17.20 12.01 -32.78
N ASP A 598 17.91 12.89 -32.07
CA ASP A 598 19.11 13.60 -32.54
C ASP A 598 20.34 12.65 -32.52
N LEU A 599 20.44 11.76 -33.52
CA LEU A 599 21.51 10.77 -33.60
C LEU A 599 22.89 11.42 -33.67
N LEU A 600 23.04 12.52 -34.42
CA LEU A 600 24.29 13.27 -34.54
C LEU A 600 24.71 13.93 -33.22
N GLY A 601 23.73 14.50 -32.48
CA GLY A 601 23.99 15.08 -31.16
C GLY A 601 24.33 14.03 -30.10
N GLU A 602 23.78 12.80 -30.19
CA GLU A 602 24.15 11.70 -29.32
C GLU A 602 25.59 11.20 -29.60
N MET A 603 25.96 11.05 -30.87
CA MET A 603 27.31 10.67 -31.25
C MET A 603 28.33 11.76 -30.93
N GLU A 604 27.98 13.05 -31.11
CA GLU A 604 28.80 14.20 -30.66
C GLU A 604 29.09 14.09 -29.15
N LEU A 605 28.07 13.76 -28.35
CA LEU A 605 28.22 13.65 -26.90
C LEU A 605 29.16 12.51 -26.49
N LYS A 606 29.10 11.35 -27.18
CA LYS A 606 30.02 10.24 -26.97
C LYS A 606 31.44 10.62 -27.33
N ALA A 607 31.64 11.29 -28.47
CA ALA A 607 32.95 11.80 -28.89
C ALA A 607 33.52 12.81 -27.87
N ARG A 608 32.69 13.68 -27.32
CA ARG A 608 33.11 14.64 -26.27
C ARG A 608 33.60 13.92 -25.01
N ILE A 609 32.92 12.87 -24.57
CA ILE A 609 33.37 12.06 -23.42
C ILE A 609 34.73 11.42 -23.76
N MET A 610 34.94 10.91 -24.96
CA MET A 610 36.25 10.37 -25.39
C MET A 610 37.36 11.40 -25.39
N ILE A 611 37.06 12.63 -25.75
CA ILE A 611 38.06 13.71 -25.85
C ILE A 611 38.40 14.29 -24.48
N THR A 612 37.40 14.44 -23.59
CA THR A 612 37.53 15.12 -22.29
C THR A 612 37.65 14.17 -21.11
N GLY A 613 37.57 12.85 -21.35
CA GLY A 613 37.47 11.86 -20.25
C GLY A 613 36.22 12.04 -19.35
N GLY A 614 35.27 12.91 -19.76
CA GLY A 614 34.14 13.30 -18.95
C GLY A 614 34.47 14.29 -17.84
N ASP A 615 35.68 14.82 -17.76
CA ASP A 615 36.07 15.84 -16.78
C ASP A 615 35.40 17.18 -17.09
N SER A 616 34.69 17.73 -16.09
CA SER A 616 33.93 18.97 -16.22
C SER A 616 34.77 20.20 -16.52
N LYS A 617 36.05 20.21 -16.15
CA LYS A 617 36.96 21.32 -16.46
C LYS A 617 37.42 21.26 -17.91
N GLU A 618 37.76 20.06 -18.41
CA GLU A 618 38.10 19.88 -19.85
C GLU A 618 36.88 20.11 -20.74
N GLU A 619 35.71 19.68 -20.33
CA GLU A 619 34.48 19.96 -21.03
C GLU A 619 34.15 21.46 -21.11
N ALA A 620 34.41 22.22 -20.05
CA ALA A 620 34.23 23.67 -20.05
C ALA A 620 35.19 24.42 -21.01
N LEU A 621 36.33 23.82 -21.37
CA LEU A 621 37.28 24.36 -22.34
C LEU A 621 36.88 24.07 -23.79
N MET A 622 35.91 23.20 -24.05
CA MET A 622 35.46 22.82 -25.38
C MET A 622 34.61 23.93 -26.01
N THR A 623 35.04 24.40 -27.16
CA THR A 623 34.40 25.51 -27.90
C THR A 623 33.30 25.01 -28.84
N ARG A 624 32.43 25.93 -29.31
CA ARG A 624 31.46 25.61 -30.39
C ARG A 624 32.14 25.17 -31.68
N ALA A 625 33.38 25.67 -31.95
CA ALA A 625 34.14 25.28 -33.13
C ALA A 625 34.64 23.82 -33.02
N ASP A 626 35.03 23.37 -31.82
CA ASP A 626 35.43 21.98 -31.56
C ASP A 626 34.23 21.03 -31.79
N ARG A 627 33.07 21.39 -31.29
CA ARG A 627 31.84 20.61 -31.49
C ARG A 627 31.46 20.49 -32.98
N LEU A 628 31.60 21.58 -33.74
CA LEU A 628 31.39 21.53 -35.17
C LEU A 628 32.42 20.62 -35.90
N THR A 629 33.67 20.62 -35.43
CA THR A 629 34.71 19.75 -35.97
C THR A 629 34.40 18.28 -35.71
N ILE A 630 33.92 17.94 -34.50
CA ILE A 630 33.49 16.60 -34.16
C ILE A 630 32.31 16.15 -35.05
N ARG A 631 31.27 16.96 -35.22
CA ARG A 631 30.15 16.65 -36.12
C ARG A 631 30.58 16.38 -37.55
N LYS A 632 31.44 17.25 -38.09
CA LYS A 632 32.02 17.07 -39.43
C LYS A 632 32.80 15.77 -39.55
N ALA A 633 33.61 15.41 -38.54
CA ALA A 633 34.37 14.18 -38.57
C ALA A 633 33.47 12.93 -38.59
N ILE A 634 32.37 12.95 -37.83
CA ILE A 634 31.39 11.85 -37.81
C ILE A 634 30.74 11.69 -39.20
N ILE A 635 30.31 12.80 -39.81
CA ILE A 635 29.70 12.80 -41.15
C ILE A 635 30.68 12.29 -42.18
N ILE A 636 31.92 12.83 -42.23
CA ILE A 636 32.99 12.41 -43.18
C ILE A 636 33.30 10.93 -43.01
N ALA A 637 33.40 10.42 -41.75
CA ALA A 637 33.65 9.01 -41.52
C ALA A 637 32.53 8.10 -42.08
N ALA A 638 31.27 8.53 -41.95
CA ALA A 638 30.15 7.81 -42.51
C ALA A 638 30.11 7.84 -44.04
N GLU A 639 30.37 9.01 -44.65
CA GLU A 639 30.44 9.21 -46.11
C GLU A 639 31.58 8.43 -46.73
N ASP A 640 32.79 8.47 -46.13
CA ASP A 640 33.96 7.75 -46.64
C ASP A 640 33.72 6.23 -46.67
N LYS A 641 33.16 5.71 -45.62
CA LYS A 641 32.84 4.27 -45.48
C LYS A 641 31.74 3.84 -46.44
N GLN A 642 30.71 4.69 -46.62
CA GLN A 642 29.67 4.47 -47.61
C GLN A 642 30.23 4.51 -49.05
N ALA A 643 31.11 5.46 -49.39
CA ALA A 643 31.77 5.56 -50.69
C ALA A 643 32.67 4.37 -50.96
N ALA A 644 33.27 3.78 -49.93
CA ALA A 644 34.05 2.54 -50.04
C ALA A 644 33.21 1.27 -50.27
N GLY A 645 31.88 1.39 -50.31
CA GLY A 645 30.96 0.28 -50.48
C GLY A 645 30.90 -0.68 -49.30
N SER A 646 31.41 -0.30 -48.14
CA SER A 646 31.39 -1.10 -46.94
C SER A 646 29.98 -1.13 -46.32
N LYS A 647 29.51 -2.33 -45.95
CA LYS A 647 28.29 -2.51 -45.16
C LYS A 647 28.57 -2.53 -43.66
N GLU A 648 29.81 -2.39 -43.23
CA GLU A 648 30.21 -2.40 -41.85
C GLU A 648 29.86 -1.06 -41.18
N ILE A 649 29.52 -1.10 -39.91
CA ILE A 649 29.24 0.08 -39.10
C ILE A 649 30.46 0.99 -38.98
N VAL A 650 30.24 2.28 -38.73
CA VAL A 650 31.31 3.24 -38.46
C VAL A 650 31.91 2.96 -37.08
N LEU A 651 33.22 2.80 -37.03
CA LEU A 651 33.97 2.55 -35.79
C LEU A 651 34.67 3.82 -35.29
N THR A 652 35.23 3.78 -34.09
CA THR A 652 35.94 4.90 -33.50
C THR A 652 37.19 5.29 -34.36
N GLU A 653 37.90 4.32 -34.92
CA GLU A 653 39.05 4.54 -35.79
C GLU A 653 38.71 5.27 -37.10
N ASP A 654 37.47 5.07 -37.62
CA ASP A 654 37.00 5.77 -38.83
C ASP A 654 36.84 7.28 -38.52
N VAL A 655 36.25 7.60 -37.34
CA VAL A 655 36.09 8.99 -36.88
C VAL A 655 37.44 9.65 -36.57
N VAL A 656 38.39 8.93 -35.96
CA VAL A 656 39.74 9.39 -35.72
C VAL A 656 40.42 9.68 -37.05
N SER A 657 40.29 8.81 -38.04
CA SER A 657 40.86 9.02 -39.40
C SER A 657 40.26 10.26 -40.08
N ALA A 658 38.94 10.46 -39.96
CA ALA A 658 38.26 11.65 -40.45
C ALA A 658 38.71 12.92 -39.73
N MET A 659 38.95 12.87 -38.43
CA MET A 659 39.48 13.98 -37.64
C MET A 659 40.90 14.35 -38.08
N ASN A 660 41.75 13.34 -38.32
CA ASN A 660 43.09 13.54 -38.87
C ASN A 660 43.07 14.17 -40.28
N LYS A 661 42.09 13.82 -41.16
CA LYS A 661 41.88 14.51 -42.43
C LYS A 661 41.57 16.00 -42.24
N LEU A 662 40.71 16.34 -41.26
CA LEU A 662 40.39 17.73 -40.90
C LEU A 662 41.59 18.49 -40.32
N ALA A 663 42.51 17.81 -39.63
CA ALA A 663 43.78 18.37 -39.14
C ALA A 663 44.76 18.68 -40.25
N LEU A 664 44.66 18.00 -41.37
CA LEU A 664 45.50 18.24 -42.58
C LEU A 664 44.87 19.22 -43.58
N ASP A 665 43.63 19.65 -43.40
CA ASP A 665 42.90 20.54 -44.28
C ASP A 665 43.49 21.96 -44.27
N GLU A 666 44.22 22.31 -45.39
CA GLU A 666 44.87 23.61 -45.56
C GLU A 666 43.88 24.79 -45.63
N SER A 667 42.63 24.55 -45.94
CA SER A 667 41.59 25.59 -45.94
C SER A 667 41.21 26.05 -44.51
N SER A 668 41.53 25.27 -43.48
CA SER A 668 41.30 25.57 -42.09
C SER A 668 42.47 26.37 -41.46
N THR A 669 42.16 27.17 -40.42
CA THR A 669 43.17 27.93 -39.66
C THR A 669 44.11 26.98 -38.91
N ALA A 670 45.40 27.39 -38.74
CA ALA A 670 46.36 26.57 -37.99
C ALA A 670 45.89 26.13 -36.63
N LYS A 671 45.20 27.01 -35.89
CA LYS A 671 44.66 26.72 -34.58
C LYS A 671 43.57 25.64 -34.63
N ARG A 672 42.74 25.62 -35.68
CA ARG A 672 41.73 24.57 -35.86
C ARG A 672 42.37 23.24 -36.21
N ARG A 673 43.41 23.23 -37.01
CA ARG A 673 44.14 22.00 -37.38
C ARG A 673 44.83 21.38 -36.15
N GLU A 674 45.49 22.21 -35.34
CA GLU A 674 46.11 21.77 -34.09
C GLU A 674 45.06 21.19 -33.16
N ARG A 675 43.93 21.86 -32.97
CA ARG A 675 42.86 21.39 -32.13
C ARG A 675 42.19 20.11 -32.65
N ALA A 676 42.05 19.94 -33.95
CA ALA A 676 41.56 18.71 -34.57
C ALA A 676 42.53 17.54 -34.32
N GLN A 677 43.86 17.78 -34.34
CA GLN A 677 44.84 16.77 -34.02
C GLN A 677 44.80 16.37 -32.57
N ASP A 678 44.72 17.33 -31.62
CA ASP A 678 44.58 17.05 -30.19
C ASP A 678 43.37 16.16 -29.89
N MET A 679 42.24 16.46 -30.55
CA MET A 679 41.00 15.68 -30.39
C MET A 679 41.10 14.27 -30.97
N ALA A 680 41.80 14.14 -32.14
CA ALA A 680 42.06 12.85 -32.77
C ALA A 680 42.93 11.96 -31.87
N ASP A 681 43.99 12.53 -31.29
CA ASP A 681 44.93 11.81 -30.41
C ASP A 681 44.25 11.36 -29.10
N ALA A 682 43.34 12.19 -28.53
CA ALA A 682 42.56 11.83 -27.38
C ALA A 682 41.59 10.67 -27.69
N MET A 683 40.88 10.71 -28.84
CA MET A 683 39.97 9.63 -29.24
C MET A 683 40.71 8.34 -29.62
N ALA A 684 41.95 8.42 -30.08
CA ALA A 684 42.76 7.26 -30.46
C ALA A 684 43.06 6.33 -29.26
N LEU A 685 42.98 6.83 -28.05
CA LEU A 685 43.08 6.02 -26.82
C LEU A 685 41.97 4.92 -26.77
N TYR A 686 40.84 5.14 -27.42
CA TYR A 686 39.70 4.20 -27.45
C TYR A 686 39.74 3.25 -28.66
N CYS A 687 40.81 3.34 -29.52
CA CYS A 687 40.97 2.44 -30.67
C CYS A 687 41.77 1.17 -30.33
N SER A 688 42.43 1.13 -29.18
CA SER A 688 43.32 0.00 -28.80
C SER A 688 43.16 -0.41 -27.36
N GLY A 689 43.76 -1.56 -26.98
CA GLY A 689 43.68 -2.07 -25.61
C GLY A 689 42.28 -2.49 -25.17
N THR A 690 41.99 -2.35 -23.86
CA THR A 690 40.70 -2.68 -23.28
C THR A 690 39.55 -1.80 -23.80
N ALA A 691 39.79 -0.51 -23.95
CA ALA A 691 38.84 0.42 -24.51
C ALA A 691 38.52 0.09 -25.98
N GLY A 692 39.53 -0.22 -26.79
CA GLY A 692 39.33 -0.62 -28.20
C GLY A 692 38.50 -1.93 -28.31
N HIS A 693 38.64 -2.81 -27.36
CA HIS A 693 37.84 -4.05 -27.32
C HIS A 693 36.32 -3.76 -27.21
N PHE A 694 35.93 -2.77 -26.42
CA PHE A 694 34.54 -2.39 -26.24
C PHE A 694 34.01 -1.40 -27.28
N PHE A 695 34.84 -0.43 -27.75
CA PHE A 695 34.36 0.75 -28.47
C PHE A 695 34.85 0.84 -29.91
N ASN A 696 35.79 0.00 -30.35
CA ASN A 696 36.34 0.05 -31.70
C ASN A 696 36.27 -1.30 -32.43
N ARG A 697 35.14 -2.00 -32.31
CA ARG A 697 34.98 -3.33 -32.93
C ARG A 697 33.51 -3.56 -33.32
N VAL A 698 33.30 -4.26 -34.40
CA VAL A 698 32.00 -4.78 -34.78
C VAL A 698 31.72 -5.98 -33.88
N GLY A 699 30.91 -5.83 -32.87
CA GLY A 699 30.53 -6.92 -31.99
C GLY A 699 29.43 -7.80 -32.58
N LYS A 700 29.01 -8.82 -31.82
CA LYS A 700 27.80 -9.58 -32.14
C LYS A 700 26.54 -8.74 -31.89
N ALA A 701 25.53 -8.89 -32.75
CA ALA A 701 24.26 -8.30 -32.54
C ALA A 701 23.66 -8.85 -31.21
N TRP A 702 23.13 -7.94 -30.39
CA TRP A 702 22.50 -8.32 -29.13
C TRP A 702 21.19 -9.05 -29.40
N PRO A 703 21.00 -10.24 -28.84
CA PRO A 703 19.75 -10.97 -29.00
C PRO A 703 18.62 -10.18 -28.32
N GLU A 704 17.51 -10.09 -29.00
CA GLU A 704 16.28 -9.61 -28.37
C GLU A 704 15.81 -10.65 -27.37
N ALA A 705 15.75 -10.28 -26.10
CA ALA A 705 15.37 -11.17 -25.01
C ALA A 705 14.27 -10.54 -24.13
N ASP A 706 13.53 -11.39 -23.43
CA ASP A 706 12.52 -10.94 -22.46
C ASP A 706 13.18 -10.26 -21.26
N VAL A 707 14.32 -10.80 -20.83
CA VAL A 707 15.13 -10.28 -19.74
C VAL A 707 16.58 -10.13 -20.20
N THR A 708 17.14 -8.94 -20.08
CA THR A 708 18.54 -8.68 -20.34
C THR A 708 19.20 -8.15 -19.07
N ILE A 709 20.20 -8.85 -18.58
CA ILE A 709 21.01 -8.48 -17.39
C ILE A 709 22.40 -8.10 -17.85
N MET A 710 22.81 -6.88 -17.55
CA MET A 710 24.07 -6.28 -17.96
C MET A 710 24.91 -5.96 -16.73
N GLU A 711 25.92 -6.77 -16.48
CA GLU A 711 26.89 -6.53 -15.44
C GLU A 711 28.00 -5.62 -15.96
N MET A 712 28.18 -4.47 -15.32
CA MET A 712 29.15 -3.44 -15.73
C MET A 712 30.62 -3.87 -15.53
N GLY A 713 30.85 -4.95 -14.77
CA GLY A 713 32.15 -5.63 -14.66
C GLY A 713 33.31 -4.70 -14.33
N LEU A 714 34.36 -4.74 -15.20
CA LEU A 714 35.58 -3.94 -15.06
C LEU A 714 35.29 -2.42 -15.12
N LEU A 715 34.36 -1.99 -15.96
CA LEU A 715 34.06 -0.56 -16.17
C LEU A 715 33.50 0.14 -14.93
N ALA A 716 32.96 -0.60 -13.98
CA ALA A 716 32.47 -0.05 -12.71
C ALA A 716 33.57 0.17 -11.64
N ASN A 717 34.83 -0.07 -11.97
CA ASN A 717 35.97 0.20 -11.08
C ASN A 717 36.47 1.63 -11.22
N GLU A 718 37.12 2.13 -10.18
CA GLU A 718 37.76 3.46 -10.17
C GLU A 718 38.80 3.59 -11.28
N GLY A 719 38.78 4.74 -11.98
CA GLY A 719 39.67 5.02 -13.13
C GLY A 719 39.13 4.59 -14.49
N TYR A 720 37.86 4.15 -14.59
CA TYR A 720 37.18 3.80 -15.83
C TYR A 720 35.87 4.60 -16.01
N GLU A 721 35.74 5.77 -15.37
CA GLU A 721 34.54 6.57 -15.35
C GLU A 721 34.06 7.02 -16.74
N ASP A 722 34.97 7.35 -17.61
CA ASP A 722 34.75 7.69 -19.01
C ASP A 722 34.23 6.50 -19.83
N GLN A 723 34.86 5.33 -19.64
CA GLN A 723 34.47 4.10 -20.34
C GLN A 723 33.13 3.59 -19.79
N LEU A 724 32.89 3.75 -18.51
CA LEU A 724 31.59 3.46 -17.88
C LEU A 724 30.49 4.30 -18.51
N ALA A 725 30.72 5.62 -18.65
CA ALA A 725 29.77 6.52 -19.27
C ALA A 725 29.47 6.15 -20.72
N LEU A 726 30.49 5.84 -21.49
CA LEU A 726 30.35 5.38 -22.88
C LEU A 726 29.62 4.03 -22.98
N GLY A 727 29.99 3.09 -22.14
CA GLY A 727 29.31 1.78 -22.04
C GLY A 727 27.84 1.93 -21.72
N PHE A 728 27.51 2.74 -20.72
CA PHE A 728 26.12 3.01 -20.33
C PHE A 728 25.33 3.66 -21.50
N MET A 729 25.90 4.66 -22.19
CA MET A 729 25.25 5.27 -23.36
C MET A 729 25.04 4.26 -24.49
N GLY A 730 26.02 3.37 -24.71
CA GLY A 730 25.90 2.28 -25.68
C GLY A 730 24.76 1.33 -25.37
N LEU A 731 24.60 0.93 -24.08
CA LEU A 731 23.50 0.12 -23.59
C LEU A 731 22.14 0.81 -23.77
N MET A 732 22.06 2.09 -23.43
CA MET A 732 20.82 2.87 -23.63
C MET A 732 20.43 2.94 -25.11
N ASN A 733 21.40 3.05 -26.02
CA ASN A 733 21.11 3.04 -27.44
C ASN A 733 20.60 1.69 -27.95
N GLN A 734 21.13 0.59 -27.43
CA GLN A 734 20.59 -0.74 -27.75
C GLN A 734 19.13 -0.88 -27.29
N ILE A 735 18.80 -0.40 -26.06
CA ILE A 735 17.43 -0.37 -25.54
C ILE A 735 16.55 0.50 -26.44
N ASN A 736 17.01 1.71 -26.80
CA ASN A 736 16.28 2.61 -27.71
C ASN A 736 15.91 1.94 -29.02
N GLY A 737 16.87 1.26 -29.65
CA GLY A 737 16.63 0.56 -30.92
C GLY A 737 15.57 -0.54 -30.83
N VAL A 738 15.45 -1.24 -29.67
CA VAL A 738 14.40 -2.22 -29.44
C VAL A 738 13.06 -1.53 -29.19
N VAL A 739 13.05 -0.54 -28.32
CA VAL A 739 11.83 0.17 -27.90
C VAL A 739 11.17 0.93 -29.08
N GLU A 740 11.97 1.56 -29.95
CA GLU A 740 11.47 2.22 -31.15
C GLU A 740 10.85 1.24 -32.16
N ARG A 741 11.41 0.04 -32.31
CA ARG A 741 10.80 -1.01 -33.17
C ARG A 741 9.50 -1.55 -32.60
N GLU A 742 9.39 -1.64 -31.26
CA GLU A 742 8.24 -2.19 -30.55
C GLU A 742 7.21 -1.10 -30.12
N GLN A 743 7.35 0.13 -30.59
CA GLN A 743 6.50 1.26 -30.16
C GLN A 743 4.99 1.03 -30.33
N TYR A 744 4.60 0.11 -31.20
CA TYR A 744 3.19 -0.29 -31.42
C TYR A 744 2.80 -1.58 -30.67
N ASP A 745 3.73 -2.22 -29.96
CA ASP A 745 3.42 -3.34 -29.05
C ASP A 745 2.99 -2.78 -27.70
N HIS A 746 1.91 -3.29 -27.14
CA HIS A 746 1.42 -2.89 -25.80
C HIS A 746 2.29 -3.40 -24.65
N ARG A 747 3.42 -4.03 -24.93
CA ARG A 747 4.34 -4.57 -23.94
C ARG A 747 5.14 -3.44 -23.27
N PRO A 748 5.00 -3.25 -21.93
CA PRO A 748 5.83 -2.27 -21.25
C PRO A 748 7.29 -2.73 -21.18
N THR A 749 8.21 -1.78 -21.27
CA THR A 749 9.65 -2.01 -21.04
C THR A 749 10.03 -1.41 -19.68
N PHE A 750 10.69 -2.20 -18.85
CA PHE A 750 11.14 -1.81 -17.51
C PHE A 750 12.67 -1.87 -17.45
N VAL A 751 13.31 -0.74 -17.18
CA VAL A 751 14.76 -0.61 -17.11
C VAL A 751 15.17 -0.30 -15.68
N LEU A 752 15.95 -1.19 -15.07
CA LEU A 752 16.49 -1.02 -13.73
C LEU A 752 17.98 -0.67 -13.81
N GLY A 753 18.39 0.45 -13.24
CA GLY A 753 19.79 0.80 -13.01
C GLY A 753 20.10 0.67 -11.50
N ASP A 754 20.84 -0.35 -11.12
CA ASP A 754 21.36 -0.47 -9.77
C ASP A 754 22.68 0.32 -9.63
N GLU A 755 22.96 0.86 -8.45
CA GLU A 755 24.10 1.76 -8.17
C GLU A 755 24.09 3.02 -9.04
N ALA A 756 22.97 3.72 -9.07
CA ALA A 756 22.72 4.88 -9.94
C ALA A 756 23.74 6.03 -9.76
N HIS A 757 24.41 6.13 -8.62
CA HIS A 757 25.47 7.11 -8.40
C HIS A 757 26.61 6.96 -9.42
N LEU A 758 26.95 5.73 -9.83
CA LEU A 758 27.99 5.49 -10.85
C LEU A 758 27.66 6.14 -12.19
N ILE A 759 26.38 6.31 -12.47
CA ILE A 759 25.87 6.84 -13.74
C ILE A 759 25.68 8.36 -13.65
N THR A 760 25.23 8.88 -12.52
CA THR A 760 24.81 10.27 -12.38
C THR A 760 25.94 11.22 -12.01
N THR A 761 27.08 10.72 -11.58
CA THR A 761 28.28 11.52 -11.28
C THR A 761 28.84 12.24 -12.50
N ASN A 762 28.68 11.70 -13.72
CA ASN A 762 29.09 12.35 -14.96
C ASN A 762 28.01 13.34 -15.44
N PRO A 763 28.30 14.66 -15.52
CA PRO A 763 27.30 15.65 -15.91
C PRO A 763 26.73 15.47 -17.33
N LEU A 764 27.57 15.00 -18.29
CA LEU A 764 27.15 14.76 -19.65
C LEU A 764 26.18 13.59 -19.74
N LEU A 765 26.38 12.56 -18.91
CA LEU A 765 25.51 11.42 -18.84
C LEU A 765 24.16 11.82 -18.23
N SER A 766 24.12 12.70 -17.23
CA SER A 766 22.88 13.25 -16.68
C SER A 766 22.05 13.98 -17.75
N ILE A 767 22.69 14.75 -18.63
CA ILE A 767 22.02 15.46 -19.76
C ILE A 767 21.44 14.44 -20.75
N PHE A 768 22.19 13.40 -21.08
CA PHE A 768 21.78 12.32 -21.97
C PHE A 768 20.55 11.57 -21.38
N LEU A 769 20.60 11.21 -20.10
CA LEU A 769 19.48 10.55 -19.43
C LEU A 769 18.20 11.39 -19.44
N VAL A 770 18.29 12.71 -19.24
CA VAL A 770 17.13 13.60 -19.30
C VAL A 770 16.46 13.54 -20.68
N LYS A 771 17.23 13.49 -21.78
CA LYS A 771 16.71 13.35 -23.15
C LYS A 771 16.00 11.98 -23.31
N ILE A 772 16.68 10.91 -22.94
CA ILE A 772 16.15 9.53 -23.06
C ILE A 772 14.86 9.36 -22.27
N VAL A 773 14.83 9.78 -21.01
CA VAL A 773 13.65 9.62 -20.13
C VAL A 773 12.44 10.36 -20.72
N LYS A 774 12.62 11.52 -21.35
CA LYS A 774 11.53 12.21 -22.06
C LYS A 774 10.96 11.41 -23.22
N MET A 775 11.84 10.81 -24.03
CA MET A 775 11.46 9.97 -25.16
C MET A 775 10.78 8.67 -24.67
N TRP A 776 11.37 7.99 -23.70
CA TRP A 776 10.86 6.72 -23.16
C TRP A 776 9.45 6.80 -22.58
N ARG A 777 9.08 7.95 -22.02
CA ARG A 777 7.71 8.20 -21.55
C ARG A 777 6.67 8.00 -22.65
N LYS A 778 6.96 8.44 -23.90
CA LYS A 778 6.07 8.27 -25.05
C LYS A 778 6.03 6.81 -25.54
N LEU A 779 7.13 6.08 -25.34
CA LEU A 779 7.33 4.71 -25.83
C LEU A 779 6.97 3.61 -24.81
N GLY A 780 6.34 3.97 -23.68
CA GLY A 780 5.98 2.99 -22.64
C GLY A 780 7.16 2.31 -21.94
N THR A 781 8.31 2.99 -21.92
CA THR A 781 9.55 2.51 -21.29
C THR A 781 9.82 3.29 -20.00
N TRP A 782 10.09 2.57 -18.91
CA TRP A 782 10.14 3.12 -17.56
C TRP A 782 11.47 2.83 -16.89
N LEU A 783 12.17 3.91 -16.50
CA LEU A 783 13.46 3.83 -15.81
C LEU A 783 13.26 3.85 -14.31
N TRP A 784 13.79 2.85 -13.63
CA TRP A 784 13.94 2.83 -12.19
C TRP A 784 15.41 2.85 -11.82
N LEU A 785 15.81 3.79 -10.99
CA LEU A 785 17.16 3.91 -10.48
C LEU A 785 17.18 3.48 -9.01
N ALA A 786 18.19 2.70 -8.65
CA ALA A 786 18.41 2.31 -7.27
C ALA A 786 19.77 2.83 -6.81
N THR A 787 19.85 3.45 -5.63
CA THR A 787 21.10 3.99 -5.07
C THR A 787 21.18 3.79 -3.57
N GLN A 788 22.39 3.82 -3.05
CA GLN A 788 22.66 3.73 -1.63
C GLN A 788 22.64 5.12 -0.97
N ASN A 789 23.15 6.15 -1.66
CA ASN A 789 23.29 7.52 -1.17
C ASN A 789 22.84 8.52 -2.25
N LEU A 790 22.25 9.63 -1.81
CA LEU A 790 21.99 10.80 -2.65
C LEU A 790 23.10 11.87 -2.55
N GLU A 791 23.98 11.77 -1.56
CA GLU A 791 25.08 12.70 -1.38
C GLU A 791 25.98 12.75 -2.63
N ASP A 792 26.17 11.61 -3.27
CA ASP A 792 27.01 11.47 -4.47
C ASP A 792 26.37 12.07 -5.75
N PHE A 793 25.08 12.46 -5.68
CA PHE A 793 24.41 13.04 -6.83
C PHE A 793 24.75 14.51 -7.01
N PRO A 794 25.29 14.92 -8.18
CA PRO A 794 25.55 16.33 -8.46
C PRO A 794 24.24 17.11 -8.61
N ASP A 795 24.29 18.43 -8.37
CA ASP A 795 23.11 19.30 -8.54
C ASP A 795 22.56 19.28 -9.98
N ALA A 796 23.40 18.97 -10.96
CA ALA A 796 22.97 18.74 -12.35
C ALA A 796 21.94 17.60 -12.49
N ALA A 797 21.97 16.61 -11.61
CA ALA A 797 21.01 15.52 -11.57
C ALA A 797 19.61 15.94 -11.09
N LYS A 798 19.46 17.12 -10.47
CA LYS A 798 18.16 17.63 -9.98
C LYS A 798 17.10 17.62 -11.07
N LYS A 799 17.46 17.97 -12.29
CA LYS A 799 16.52 17.96 -13.43
C LYS A 799 16.06 16.54 -13.80
N LEU A 800 16.95 15.55 -13.71
CA LEU A 800 16.62 14.15 -13.93
C LEU A 800 15.70 13.65 -12.81
N LEU A 801 16.10 13.86 -11.55
CA LEU A 801 15.35 13.38 -10.37
C LEU A 801 13.96 14.02 -10.25
N SER A 802 13.80 15.28 -10.69
CA SER A 802 12.49 15.93 -10.72
C SER A 802 11.49 15.28 -11.69
N MET A 803 11.98 14.45 -12.62
CA MET A 803 11.12 13.69 -13.54
C MET A 803 10.63 12.37 -12.95
N PHE A 804 11.22 11.91 -11.82
CA PHE A 804 10.80 10.68 -11.17
C PHE A 804 9.60 10.95 -10.28
N GLU A 805 8.51 10.25 -10.54
CA GLU A 805 7.29 10.37 -9.74
C GLU A 805 7.34 9.52 -8.48
N TRP A 806 7.84 8.29 -8.61
CA TRP A 806 7.86 7.31 -7.55
C TRP A 806 9.19 7.34 -6.80
N TRP A 807 9.18 7.84 -5.57
CA TRP A 807 10.33 7.79 -4.68
C TRP A 807 10.04 6.75 -3.59
N ILE A 808 10.87 5.73 -3.52
CA ILE A 808 10.78 4.67 -2.52
C ILE A 808 12.02 4.74 -1.65
N ALA A 809 11.88 5.27 -0.45
CA ALA A 809 12.97 5.37 0.51
C ALA A 809 12.84 4.25 1.54
N MET A 810 13.83 3.36 1.60
CA MET A 810 13.96 2.34 2.63
C MET A 810 14.39 2.99 3.95
N VAL A 811 14.66 2.20 4.99
CA VAL A 811 15.19 2.73 6.25
C VAL A 811 16.43 3.57 5.98
N CYS A 812 16.34 4.87 6.24
CA CYS A 812 17.40 5.84 5.98
C CYS A 812 17.89 6.51 7.28
N PRO A 813 19.21 6.77 7.42
CA PRO A 813 19.73 7.62 8.50
C PRO A 813 19.24 9.07 8.34
N LYS A 814 19.34 9.86 9.42
CA LYS A 814 18.85 11.25 9.42
C LYS A 814 19.54 12.12 8.37
N GLU A 815 20.80 11.90 8.14
CA GLU A 815 21.63 12.62 7.16
C GLU A 815 21.06 12.41 5.75
N GLU A 816 20.67 11.19 5.41
CA GLU A 816 20.11 10.86 4.11
C GLU A 816 18.74 11.50 3.90
N ILE A 817 17.92 11.64 4.94
CA ILE A 817 16.62 12.33 4.87
C ILE A 817 16.81 13.80 4.48
N GLU A 818 17.87 14.45 4.96
CA GLU A 818 18.20 15.83 4.56
C GLU A 818 18.70 15.89 3.11
N GLN A 819 19.42 14.86 2.63
CA GLN A 819 19.80 14.76 1.21
C GLN A 819 18.59 14.57 0.30
N ILE A 820 17.58 13.76 0.71
CA ILE A 820 16.31 13.66 -0.02
C ILE A 820 15.66 15.04 -0.14
N SER A 821 15.67 15.82 0.96
CA SER A 821 15.12 17.19 0.97
C SER A 821 15.81 18.17 0.02
N ARG A 822 17.04 17.90 -0.39
CA ARG A 822 17.79 18.70 -1.40
C ARG A 822 17.17 18.60 -2.80
N PHE A 823 16.59 17.43 -3.11
CA PHE A 823 16.06 17.11 -4.43
C PHE A 823 14.54 17.11 -4.51
N LYS A 824 13.86 16.81 -3.39
CA LYS A 824 12.40 16.76 -3.28
C LYS A 824 11.96 17.52 -2.02
N ASP A 825 11.08 18.50 -2.20
CA ASP A 825 10.53 19.25 -1.07
C ASP A 825 9.73 18.29 -0.17
N LEU A 826 10.14 18.17 1.10
CA LEU A 826 9.52 17.31 2.09
C LEU A 826 8.88 18.12 3.21
N THR A 827 7.65 17.77 3.56
CA THR A 827 7.01 18.28 4.78
C THR A 827 7.60 17.65 6.04
N ASP A 828 7.37 18.27 7.20
CA ASP A 828 7.85 17.73 8.48
C ASP A 828 7.22 16.37 8.80
N GLU A 829 5.97 16.15 8.39
CA GLU A 829 5.27 14.89 8.54
C GLU A 829 5.88 13.79 7.67
N GLN A 830 6.25 14.10 6.42
CA GLN A 830 6.96 13.17 5.53
C GLN A 830 8.35 12.81 6.09
N LYS A 831 9.08 13.80 6.61
CA LYS A 831 10.34 13.56 7.32
C LYS A 831 10.14 12.71 8.57
N GLY A 832 9.05 12.94 9.31
CA GLY A 832 8.64 12.13 10.46
C GLY A 832 8.39 10.67 10.07
N MET A 833 7.70 10.44 8.97
CA MET A 833 7.41 9.11 8.44
C MET A 833 8.69 8.38 7.99
N LEU A 834 9.61 9.07 7.31
CA LEU A 834 10.92 8.51 6.94
C LEU A 834 11.76 8.11 8.17
N ARG A 835 11.74 8.92 9.25
CA ARG A 835 12.43 8.60 10.52
C ARG A 835 11.81 7.42 11.25
N ALA A 836 10.51 7.20 11.05
CA ALA A 836 9.77 6.12 11.70
C ALA A 836 9.99 4.75 11.06
N ALA A 837 10.45 4.68 9.81
CA ALA A 837 10.71 3.41 9.13
C ALA A 837 11.71 2.53 9.90
N ARG A 838 11.42 1.24 10.02
CA ARG A 838 12.20 0.25 10.79
C ARG A 838 12.56 -0.95 9.92
N LYS A 839 13.59 -1.67 10.37
CA LYS A 839 13.96 -2.97 9.81
C LYS A 839 14.14 -3.95 10.95
N GLU A 840 13.60 -5.14 10.79
CA GLU A 840 13.86 -6.29 11.65
C GLU A 840 14.45 -7.41 10.79
N PRO A 841 15.75 -7.71 10.94
CA PRO A 841 16.44 -8.71 10.11
C PRO A 841 15.75 -10.07 10.18
N GLY A 842 15.51 -10.71 9.04
CA GLY A 842 14.80 -11.98 8.93
C GLY A 842 13.28 -11.86 8.81
N ASN A 843 12.67 -10.78 9.31
CA ASN A 843 11.22 -10.60 9.36
C ASN A 843 10.71 -9.63 8.28
N TYR A 844 11.13 -8.37 8.32
CA TYR A 844 10.67 -7.35 7.39
C TYR A 844 11.65 -6.18 7.21
N THR A 845 11.41 -5.41 6.18
CA THR A 845 11.98 -4.08 6.02
C THR A 845 10.88 -3.10 5.67
N GLU A 846 10.87 -1.94 6.32
CA GLU A 846 9.95 -0.87 5.99
C GLU A 846 10.57 0.11 5.00
N GLY A 847 9.72 0.82 4.29
CA GLY A 847 10.06 1.92 3.42
C GLY A 847 8.90 2.89 3.32
N VAL A 848 9.18 4.03 2.71
CA VAL A 848 8.21 5.10 2.47
C VAL A 848 8.08 5.34 0.97
N VAL A 849 6.86 5.32 0.48
CA VAL A 849 6.53 5.75 -0.88
C VAL A 849 6.17 7.23 -0.84
N LEU A 850 6.81 8.01 -1.70
CA LEU A 850 6.55 9.43 -1.89
C LEU A 850 6.26 9.70 -3.38
N SER A 851 5.00 9.71 -3.75
CA SER A 851 4.54 10.16 -5.07
C SER A 851 3.54 11.32 -4.91
N ASP A 852 3.11 11.92 -6.01
CA ASP A 852 2.12 12.99 -5.96
C ASP A 852 0.76 12.47 -5.44
N ASN A 853 0.38 11.24 -5.82
CA ASN A 853 -0.91 10.64 -5.44
C ASN A 853 -0.84 9.76 -4.18
N LEU A 854 0.32 9.20 -3.85
CA LEU A 854 0.48 8.24 -2.76
C LEU A 854 1.67 8.61 -1.87
N GLN A 855 1.38 8.78 -0.58
CA GLN A 855 2.39 9.02 0.46
C GLN A 855 2.06 8.11 1.64
N CYS A 856 2.87 7.09 1.84
CA CYS A 856 2.61 6.08 2.85
C CYS A 856 3.87 5.35 3.30
N LEU A 857 3.82 4.78 4.49
CA LEU A 857 4.80 3.86 5.01
C LEU A 857 4.35 2.43 4.70
N PHE A 858 5.20 1.65 4.05
CA PHE A 858 4.93 0.25 3.75
C PHE A 858 5.90 -0.68 4.47
N ARG A 859 5.45 -1.88 4.72
CA ARG A 859 6.24 -3.00 5.21
C ARG A 859 6.42 -4.01 4.08
N ASN A 860 7.67 -4.24 3.69
CA ASN A 860 8.03 -5.24 2.68
C ASN A 860 8.20 -6.59 3.38
N VAL A 861 7.26 -7.49 3.13
CA VAL A 861 7.25 -8.89 3.59
C VAL A 861 7.10 -9.78 2.35
N PRO A 862 8.18 -9.93 1.56
CA PRO A 862 8.12 -10.64 0.29
C PRO A 862 7.95 -12.15 0.52
N PRO A 863 7.40 -12.88 -0.47
CA PRO A 863 7.31 -14.33 -0.39
C PRO A 863 8.71 -14.94 -0.30
N PRO A 864 8.88 -16.09 0.37
CA PRO A 864 10.18 -16.75 0.58
C PRO A 864 11.02 -16.94 -0.69
N LEU A 865 10.38 -17.18 -1.83
CA LEU A 865 11.08 -17.28 -3.11
C LEU A 865 11.79 -15.97 -3.50
N ALA A 866 11.13 -14.81 -3.32
CA ALA A 866 11.74 -13.52 -3.64
C ALA A 866 12.95 -13.25 -2.76
N LEU A 867 12.87 -13.62 -1.47
CA LEU A 867 14.01 -13.54 -0.55
C LEU A 867 15.15 -14.46 -1.00
N ALA A 868 14.86 -15.73 -1.28
CA ALA A 868 15.86 -16.72 -1.69
C ALA A 868 16.57 -16.33 -3.00
N LEU A 869 15.86 -15.73 -3.96
CA LEU A 869 16.43 -15.19 -5.21
C LEU A 869 17.33 -13.97 -4.96
N ALA A 870 17.05 -13.18 -3.92
CA ALA A 870 17.80 -11.97 -3.58
C ALA A 870 18.99 -12.22 -2.63
N MET A 871 19.16 -13.43 -2.11
CA MET A 871 20.24 -13.81 -1.20
C MET A 871 21.60 -13.79 -1.89
N THR A 872 22.43 -12.79 -1.58
CA THR A 872 23.74 -12.56 -2.20
C THR A 872 24.89 -12.51 -1.20
N GLU A 873 24.62 -12.56 0.09
CA GLU A 873 25.64 -12.52 1.14
C GLU A 873 26.46 -13.81 1.20
N LYS A 874 27.68 -13.72 1.76
CA LYS A 874 28.62 -14.85 1.79
C LYS A 874 28.06 -16.08 2.49
N HIS A 875 27.39 -15.92 3.61
CA HIS A 875 26.79 -17.03 4.38
C HIS A 875 25.62 -17.66 3.62
N GLU A 876 24.81 -16.88 2.94
CA GLU A 876 23.69 -17.33 2.12
C GLU A 876 24.18 -18.14 0.90
N LYS A 877 25.24 -17.66 0.24
CA LYS A 877 25.91 -18.38 -0.85
C LYS A 877 26.49 -19.72 -0.37
N GLN A 878 27.07 -19.75 0.86
CA GLN A 878 27.58 -20.99 1.47
C GLN A 878 26.44 -21.97 1.76
N GLN A 879 25.32 -21.51 2.28
CA GLN A 879 24.13 -22.35 2.52
C GLN A 879 23.65 -23.01 1.23
N ARG A 880 23.45 -22.22 0.16
CA ARG A 880 23.07 -22.76 -1.15
C ARG A 880 24.09 -23.76 -1.69
N ALA A 881 25.40 -23.45 -1.59
CA ALA A 881 26.45 -24.35 -2.04
C ALA A 881 26.46 -25.67 -1.27
N ALA A 882 26.11 -25.67 0.02
CA ALA A 882 25.96 -26.89 0.82
C ALA A 882 24.78 -27.73 0.32
N ILE A 883 23.63 -27.14 0.06
CA ILE A 883 22.44 -27.80 -0.51
C ILE A 883 22.76 -28.40 -1.89
N MET A 884 23.40 -27.63 -2.78
CA MET A 884 23.83 -28.11 -4.10
C MET A 884 24.70 -29.35 -4.01
N LYS A 885 25.65 -29.41 -3.05
CA LYS A 885 26.52 -30.56 -2.82
C LYS A 885 25.76 -31.75 -2.24
N GLN A 886 24.86 -31.50 -1.30
CA GLN A 886 24.12 -32.57 -0.62
C GLN A 886 23.07 -33.21 -1.53
N GLN A 887 22.39 -32.43 -2.34
CA GLN A 887 21.27 -32.87 -3.20
C GLN A 887 21.67 -33.08 -4.66
N HIS A 888 22.93 -32.78 -5.04
CA HIS A 888 23.42 -32.86 -6.42
C HIS A 888 22.54 -32.06 -7.42
N CYS A 889 22.07 -30.90 -7.00
CA CYS A 889 21.13 -30.07 -7.75
C CYS A 889 21.80 -28.78 -8.29
N SER A 890 21.12 -28.11 -9.22
CA SER A 890 21.49 -26.78 -9.72
C SER A 890 21.36 -25.70 -8.67
N GLU A 891 21.98 -24.53 -8.91
CA GLU A 891 21.88 -23.39 -7.99
C GLU A 891 20.42 -22.92 -7.83
N LEU A 892 19.62 -22.91 -8.90
CA LEU A 892 18.21 -22.53 -8.84
C LEU A 892 17.35 -23.55 -8.06
N GLU A 893 17.61 -24.86 -8.20
CA GLU A 893 16.92 -25.87 -7.39
C GLU A 893 17.28 -25.75 -5.91
N ALA A 894 18.52 -25.38 -5.59
CA ALA A 894 18.91 -25.05 -4.21
C ALA A 894 18.18 -23.80 -3.68
N VAL A 895 17.93 -22.80 -4.53
CA VAL A 895 17.09 -21.62 -4.19
C VAL A 895 15.66 -22.05 -3.86
N PHE A 896 15.06 -22.96 -4.64
CA PHE A 896 13.73 -23.49 -4.32
C PHE A 896 13.71 -24.24 -2.98
N ALA A 897 14.74 -25.04 -2.71
CA ALA A 897 14.86 -25.73 -1.41
C ALA A 897 14.99 -24.74 -0.24
N VAL A 898 15.76 -23.67 -0.39
CA VAL A 898 15.84 -22.58 0.61
C VAL A 898 14.47 -21.91 0.79
N ALA A 899 13.77 -21.59 -0.30
CA ALA A 899 12.46 -20.96 -0.25
C ALA A 899 11.42 -21.86 0.45
N ASP A 900 11.46 -23.16 0.21
CA ASP A 900 10.56 -24.14 0.85
C ASP A 900 10.89 -24.32 2.34
N ALA A 901 12.18 -24.27 2.73
CA ALA A 901 12.58 -24.26 4.14
C ALA A 901 12.04 -23.01 4.86
N LEU A 902 12.20 -21.82 4.27
CA LEU A 902 11.64 -20.57 4.79
C LEU A 902 10.10 -20.53 4.84
N MET A 903 9.43 -21.42 4.11
CA MET A 903 7.97 -21.60 4.22
C MET A 903 7.57 -22.46 5.40
N SER A 904 8.47 -23.35 5.84
CA SER A 904 8.19 -24.33 6.91
C SER A 904 8.52 -23.77 8.30
N ASP A 905 9.47 -22.82 8.37
CA ASP A 905 9.81 -22.05 9.57
C ASP A 905 8.77 -20.93 9.81
#